data_536bfccce67dce42bc195f717a93361e
#
_entry.id   536bfccce67dce42bc195f717a93361e
#
_cell.length_a   1.000
_cell.length_b   1.000
_cell.length_c   1.000
_cell.angle_alpha   90.00
_cell.angle_beta   90.00
_cell.angle_gamma   90.00
#
_symmetry.space_group_name_H-M   'P 1'
#
loop_
_entity.id
_entity.type
_entity.pdbx_description
1 polymer ?
#
loop_
_entity_poly.entity_id
_entity_poly.type
_entity_poly.pdbx_seq_one_letter_code
_entity_poly.pdbx_strand_id
1 'polypeptide(L)'
;MAELSPMMKQYFEIKEKNKDSILFFRLGDFYEMFFDDAKLASRELDLTLTGRDCGQKERAPMCGVPFHSCESYIARLVQKGYKVAICEQTEDPAKAKGLVKRDIIRVITPGTVIESGMLDEGKNNFISSAFMANNKIGLSFCDISTGELFITEISGEDLQDQLQDQLISYNPREILIGGEIVNFKTLPNFIKEKLSASVEMLTDDEFGYSICLDAMKNQFKENDVNSIKDKKEMVSSVGALLSYLKVTQITGYERINTFEVYNENQYMNLDYNTRRNLELTRTMMNKEKKGSLIWLLDKTKTAMGKRLLRYWLEHPLLNIGTILNRQSAIADLVDDTVQRLEITESLIGIFDIERLMTKIVYGNANARELRSLCGAFENLPQIKNLISKFDSCLMRKLTEDIDPLEDIHQLIGTAIEEEPPFSVREGGLIKEGYNEELDAVRSDMNNSTSLLAQIELEQKEKTGIPKLKVGYNRVFGYYIEVTNSYKDKVPEEYIRKQTLTNCERYITQELKDLEGRILGAKDRSFGMEYAIFDEIRKVVANNLDRIEKTAKAIATLDVLTSLANVASDNNYTRPEVNQSSKIILKDSRHPVVEALLSGAPFVPNDVTLDNDSNRVAIITGPNMAGKSTYMRQVALIVLMAQMGSFVPASYAEIGVVDSIFTRVGASDDLASGQSTFMVEMNEVANIVKKATKNSLLILDEIGRGTSTYDGMSIARAVLEFVADKKKLGAKALFATHYHELTVMENLLDGVKNYNIAVKKRGDDITFLRRIIPGGADDSYGIEVAKLAGLPDWIIKRAKEILKELTSGKTDDKETFANISPRNNEDDMQLNLLDTASNAVTDKLKSVDVNTLTPIEAMNLLYELKNMI
;
A
#
# COMPACT_ATOMS: atom_id res chain seq x y z
N MET A 1 -9.33 36.44 -37.67
CA MET A 1 -8.84 35.25 -36.93
C MET A 1 -9.55 34.06 -37.54
N ALA A 2 -8.83 33.00 -37.96
CA ALA A 2 -9.48 31.80 -38.45
C ALA A 2 -10.28 31.20 -37.29
N GLU A 3 -11.54 30.83 -37.53
CA GLU A 3 -12.40 30.23 -36.49
C GLU A 3 -11.93 28.82 -36.14
N LEU A 4 -11.86 28.50 -34.84
CA LEU A 4 -11.62 27.12 -34.39
C LEU A 4 -12.69 26.16 -34.93
N SER A 5 -12.32 24.95 -35.26
CA SER A 5 -13.27 23.91 -35.65
C SER A 5 -14.32 23.69 -34.54
N PRO A 6 -15.57 23.27 -34.86
CA PRO A 6 -16.60 23.04 -33.84
C PRO A 6 -16.18 22.10 -32.71
N MET A 7 -15.40 21.05 -33.04
CA MET A 7 -14.85 20.10 -32.09
C MET A 7 -13.84 20.79 -31.14
N MET A 8 -12.97 21.66 -31.66
CA MET A 8 -11.99 22.36 -30.80
C MET A 8 -12.67 23.41 -29.91
N LYS A 9 -13.76 24.04 -30.36
CA LYS A 9 -14.56 24.91 -29.49
C LYS A 9 -15.11 24.10 -28.29
N GLN A 10 -15.69 22.92 -28.53
CA GLN A 10 -16.19 22.02 -27.48
C GLN A 10 -15.05 21.60 -26.54
N TYR A 11 -13.86 21.25 -27.08
CA TYR A 11 -12.68 20.92 -26.27
C TYR A 11 -12.31 22.05 -25.31
N PHE A 12 -12.22 23.29 -25.81
CA PHE A 12 -11.85 24.41 -24.97
C PHE A 12 -12.90 24.76 -23.92
N GLU A 13 -14.19 24.65 -24.23
CA GLU A 13 -15.28 24.86 -23.26
C GLU A 13 -15.20 23.89 -22.10
N ILE A 14 -14.86 22.62 -22.37
CA ILE A 14 -14.69 21.59 -21.35
C ILE A 14 -13.38 21.79 -20.57
N LYS A 15 -12.28 22.09 -21.27
CA LYS A 15 -10.96 22.34 -20.66
C LYS A 15 -10.96 23.57 -19.76
N GLU A 16 -11.67 24.62 -20.10
CA GLU A 16 -11.73 25.83 -19.30
C GLU A 16 -12.34 25.61 -17.92
N LYS A 17 -13.26 24.66 -17.81
CA LYS A 17 -13.86 24.24 -16.54
C LYS A 17 -12.92 23.33 -15.71
N ASN A 18 -11.88 22.74 -16.32
CA ASN A 18 -10.99 21.76 -15.71
C ASN A 18 -9.53 22.05 -16.07
N LYS A 19 -9.09 23.29 -15.81
CA LYS A 19 -7.75 23.78 -16.18
C LYS A 19 -6.63 22.96 -15.58
N ASP A 20 -6.81 22.48 -14.36
CA ASP A 20 -5.79 21.76 -13.57
C ASP A 20 -5.70 20.26 -13.88
N SER A 21 -6.55 19.75 -14.78
CA SER A 21 -6.60 18.32 -15.12
C SER A 21 -6.16 18.10 -16.56
N ILE A 22 -5.41 17.03 -16.81
CA ILE A 22 -5.10 16.57 -18.17
C ILE A 22 -6.39 16.00 -18.77
N LEU A 23 -6.88 16.58 -19.87
CA LEU A 23 -8.15 16.20 -20.48
C LEU A 23 -7.98 15.04 -21.47
N PHE A 24 -8.51 13.87 -21.12
CA PHE A 24 -8.64 12.71 -22.00
C PHE A 24 -9.95 12.81 -22.78
N PHE A 25 -9.87 13.38 -23.99
CA PHE A 25 -11.02 13.70 -24.81
C PHE A 25 -11.36 12.57 -25.78
N ARG A 26 -12.52 11.95 -25.66
CA ARG A 26 -12.93 10.81 -26.47
C ARG A 26 -13.18 11.15 -27.92
N LEU A 27 -12.44 10.51 -28.83
CA LEU A 27 -12.61 10.63 -30.28
C LEU A 27 -12.51 9.25 -30.93
N GLY A 28 -13.67 8.68 -31.30
CA GLY A 28 -13.73 7.31 -31.80
C GLY A 28 -13.18 6.31 -30.78
N ASP A 29 -12.16 5.52 -31.15
CA ASP A 29 -11.55 4.51 -30.31
C ASP A 29 -10.35 5.00 -29.49
N PHE A 30 -10.12 6.33 -29.46
CA PHE A 30 -9.02 6.93 -28.75
C PHE A 30 -9.49 7.98 -27.74
N TYR A 31 -8.69 8.14 -26.67
CA TYR A 31 -8.64 9.38 -25.91
C TYR A 31 -7.51 10.24 -26.45
N GLU A 32 -7.83 11.40 -26.97
CA GLU A 32 -6.87 12.35 -27.52
C GLU A 32 -6.68 13.54 -26.57
N MET A 33 -5.44 13.95 -26.38
CA MET A 33 -5.04 15.13 -25.63
C MET A 33 -4.52 16.18 -26.61
N PHE A 34 -4.76 17.46 -26.32
CA PHE A 34 -4.40 18.55 -27.21
C PHE A 34 -3.58 19.63 -26.49
N PHE A 35 -2.86 20.44 -27.26
CA PHE A 35 -2.09 21.59 -26.81
C PHE A 35 -1.10 21.25 -25.69
N ASP A 36 -1.19 21.95 -24.54
CA ASP A 36 -0.27 21.77 -23.42
C ASP A 36 -0.46 20.42 -22.72
N ASP A 37 -1.70 19.91 -22.66
CA ASP A 37 -1.98 18.56 -22.16
C ASP A 37 -1.28 17.49 -23.01
N ALA A 38 -1.26 17.68 -24.35
CA ALA A 38 -0.56 16.76 -25.25
C ALA A 38 0.96 16.78 -25.07
N LYS A 39 1.54 17.98 -24.90
CA LYS A 39 2.99 18.13 -24.67
C LYS A 39 3.39 17.49 -23.34
N LEU A 40 2.60 17.70 -22.29
CA LEU A 40 2.80 17.13 -20.97
C LEU A 40 2.66 15.61 -21.02
N ALA A 41 1.54 15.10 -21.51
CA ALA A 41 1.28 13.66 -21.59
C ALA A 41 2.29 12.92 -22.48
N SER A 42 2.69 13.50 -23.62
CA SER A 42 3.72 12.96 -24.49
C SER A 42 5.03 12.73 -23.73
N ARG A 43 5.47 13.69 -22.93
CA ARG A 43 6.69 13.62 -22.14
C ARG A 43 6.59 12.61 -20.99
N GLU A 44 5.47 12.62 -20.25
CA GLU A 44 5.30 11.81 -19.05
C GLU A 44 5.00 10.32 -19.36
N LEU A 45 4.42 10.06 -20.54
CA LEU A 45 3.98 8.73 -20.95
C LEU A 45 4.79 8.13 -22.11
N ASP A 46 5.79 8.88 -22.63
CA ASP A 46 6.60 8.51 -23.80
C ASP A 46 5.75 8.28 -25.06
N LEU A 47 4.72 9.13 -25.27
CA LEU A 47 3.84 9.06 -26.43
C LEU A 47 4.38 9.94 -27.59
N THR A 48 4.13 9.51 -28.81
CA THR A 48 4.46 10.29 -30.00
C THR A 48 3.57 11.54 -30.07
N LEU A 49 4.22 12.72 -30.08
CA LEU A 49 3.53 13.98 -30.29
C LEU A 49 3.29 14.18 -31.80
N THR A 50 2.03 14.32 -32.19
CA THR A 50 1.60 14.56 -33.56
C THR A 50 0.86 15.91 -33.65
N GLY A 51 0.22 16.19 -34.78
CA GLY A 51 -0.54 17.41 -34.94
C GLY A 51 -1.89 17.16 -35.64
N ARG A 52 -2.96 17.80 -35.17
CA ARG A 52 -4.30 17.74 -35.72
C ARG A 52 -4.73 19.10 -36.28
N ASP A 53 -5.47 19.09 -37.38
CA ASP A 53 -6.07 20.31 -37.94
C ASP A 53 -7.12 20.86 -36.95
N CYS A 54 -6.98 22.11 -36.56
CA CYS A 54 -7.84 22.81 -35.61
C CYS A 54 -8.62 24.00 -36.23
N GLY A 55 -8.52 24.19 -37.54
CA GLY A 55 -9.08 25.31 -38.26
C GLY A 55 -8.18 26.56 -38.24
N GLN A 56 -6.97 26.48 -37.68
CA GLN A 56 -5.96 27.55 -37.72
C GLN A 56 -4.82 27.21 -38.67
N LYS A 57 -3.91 28.17 -38.92
CA LYS A 57 -2.74 27.94 -39.80
C LYS A 57 -1.78 26.89 -39.24
N GLU A 58 -1.65 26.82 -37.90
CA GLU A 58 -0.83 25.83 -37.21
C GLU A 58 -1.70 24.67 -36.73
N ARG A 59 -1.16 23.44 -36.84
CA ARG A 59 -1.83 22.25 -36.32
C ARG A 59 -1.72 22.22 -34.80
N ALA A 60 -2.81 21.87 -34.11
CA ALA A 60 -2.80 21.66 -32.67
C ALA A 60 -1.92 20.47 -32.32
N PRO A 61 -0.90 20.62 -31.41
CA PRO A 61 -0.19 19.48 -30.89
C PRO A 61 -1.17 18.48 -30.28
N MET A 62 -0.97 17.19 -30.59
CA MET A 62 -1.87 16.12 -30.16
C MET A 62 -1.06 14.85 -29.85
N CYS A 63 -1.46 14.13 -28.82
CA CYS A 63 -1.13 12.72 -28.61
C CYS A 63 -2.40 11.97 -28.18
N GLY A 64 -2.39 10.64 -28.26
CA GLY A 64 -3.58 9.87 -27.91
C GLY A 64 -3.26 8.45 -27.49
N VAL A 65 -4.17 7.84 -26.75
CA VAL A 65 -4.10 6.45 -26.27
C VAL A 65 -5.39 5.73 -26.64
N PRO A 66 -5.36 4.43 -26.95
CA PRO A 66 -6.57 3.64 -27.19
C PRO A 66 -7.43 3.62 -25.92
N PHE A 67 -8.74 3.79 -26.05
CA PHE A 67 -9.62 3.88 -24.89
C PHE A 67 -9.62 2.60 -24.03
N HIS A 68 -9.54 1.45 -24.68
CA HIS A 68 -9.55 0.15 -24.00
C HIS A 68 -8.28 -0.15 -23.19
N SER A 69 -7.20 0.59 -23.39
CA SER A 69 -5.94 0.44 -22.65
C SER A 69 -5.54 1.71 -21.86
N CYS A 70 -6.44 2.68 -21.75
CA CYS A 70 -6.14 3.99 -21.13
C CYS A 70 -5.78 3.88 -19.64
N GLU A 71 -6.29 2.88 -18.92
CA GLU A 71 -6.06 2.73 -17.46
C GLU A 71 -4.59 2.74 -17.09
N SER A 72 -3.73 2.03 -17.83
CA SER A 72 -2.30 1.98 -17.56
C SER A 72 -1.59 3.32 -17.75
N TYR A 73 -2.06 4.14 -18.69
CA TYR A 73 -1.53 5.49 -18.92
C TYR A 73 -2.04 6.48 -17.87
N ILE A 74 -3.31 6.39 -17.50
CA ILE A 74 -3.91 7.19 -16.43
C ILE A 74 -3.19 6.89 -15.11
N ALA A 75 -2.95 5.61 -14.79
CA ALA A 75 -2.22 5.19 -13.60
C ALA A 75 -0.84 5.86 -13.48
N ARG A 76 -0.08 5.92 -14.57
CA ARG A 76 1.25 6.57 -14.61
C ARG A 76 1.17 8.08 -14.35
N LEU A 77 0.16 8.77 -14.88
CA LEU A 77 -0.04 10.20 -14.63
C LEU A 77 -0.47 10.47 -13.19
N VAL A 78 -1.44 9.72 -12.70
CA VAL A 78 -1.98 9.86 -11.34
C VAL A 78 -0.92 9.54 -10.28
N GLN A 79 -0.08 8.50 -10.48
CA GLN A 79 1.05 8.19 -9.61
C GLN A 79 2.09 9.33 -9.53
N LYS A 80 2.19 10.14 -10.58
CA LYS A 80 3.04 11.35 -10.61
C LYS A 80 2.34 12.59 -10.03
N GLY A 81 1.12 12.44 -9.53
CA GLY A 81 0.33 13.51 -8.89
C GLY A 81 -0.52 14.35 -9.84
N TYR A 82 -0.64 13.98 -11.12
CA TYR A 82 -1.51 14.67 -12.07
C TYR A 82 -2.98 14.25 -11.92
N LYS A 83 -3.89 15.21 -12.12
CA LYS A 83 -5.32 14.95 -12.24
C LYS A 83 -5.66 14.64 -13.71
N VAL A 84 -6.54 13.68 -13.95
CA VAL A 84 -6.96 13.27 -15.30
C VAL A 84 -8.48 13.37 -15.41
N ALA A 85 -8.98 14.24 -16.30
CA ALA A 85 -10.40 14.39 -16.57
C ALA A 85 -10.81 13.50 -17.77
N ILE A 86 -11.74 12.59 -17.55
CA ILE A 86 -12.25 11.68 -18.57
C ILE A 86 -13.47 12.28 -19.21
N CYS A 87 -13.36 12.60 -20.50
CA CYS A 87 -14.43 13.20 -21.30
C CYS A 87 -14.96 12.16 -22.29
N GLU A 88 -16.21 11.75 -22.10
CA GLU A 88 -16.91 10.75 -22.92
C GLU A 88 -18.01 11.36 -23.80
N GLN A 89 -18.40 10.61 -24.83
CA GLN A 89 -19.54 10.89 -25.66
C GLN A 89 -20.82 10.58 -24.89
N THR A 90 -21.67 11.57 -24.65
CA THR A 90 -22.91 11.46 -23.89
C THR A 90 -24.14 11.16 -24.75
N GLU A 91 -23.98 11.14 -26.09
CA GLU A 91 -25.02 10.74 -27.00
C GLU A 91 -24.51 9.70 -28.03
N ASP A 92 -25.43 8.92 -28.56
CA ASP A 92 -25.12 7.89 -29.57
C ASP A 92 -24.66 8.57 -30.87
N PRO A 93 -23.44 8.33 -31.36
CA PRO A 93 -22.94 8.89 -32.61
C PRO A 93 -23.83 8.65 -33.83
N ALA A 94 -24.55 7.51 -33.85
CA ALA A 94 -25.45 7.14 -34.94
C ALA A 94 -26.74 7.96 -34.95
N LYS A 95 -27.13 8.57 -33.84
CA LYS A 95 -28.34 9.38 -33.66
C LYS A 95 -28.06 10.87 -33.64
N ALA A 96 -26.80 11.28 -33.53
CA ALA A 96 -26.39 12.68 -33.43
C ALA A 96 -26.64 13.45 -34.74
N LYS A 97 -27.38 14.56 -34.66
CA LYS A 97 -27.53 15.48 -35.77
C LYS A 97 -26.44 16.56 -35.72
N GLY A 98 -25.21 16.20 -36.08
CA GLY A 98 -24.06 17.10 -36.09
C GLY A 98 -22.91 16.64 -35.21
N LEU A 99 -22.32 17.56 -34.40
CA LEU A 99 -21.22 17.21 -33.50
C LEU A 99 -21.76 16.46 -32.29
N VAL A 100 -21.24 15.25 -32.05
CA VAL A 100 -21.58 14.43 -30.87
C VAL A 100 -21.27 15.20 -29.58
N LYS A 101 -22.25 15.29 -28.69
CA LYS A 101 -22.07 15.94 -27.37
C LYS A 101 -21.11 15.13 -26.50
N ARG A 102 -20.21 15.83 -25.82
CA ARG A 102 -19.25 15.25 -24.88
C ARG A 102 -19.33 15.99 -23.57
N ASP A 103 -19.11 15.28 -22.50
CA ASP A 103 -19.04 15.86 -21.16
C ASP A 103 -18.04 15.08 -20.30
N ILE A 104 -17.59 15.68 -19.20
CA ILE A 104 -16.75 14.98 -18.24
C ILE A 104 -17.62 14.04 -17.43
N ILE A 105 -17.25 12.78 -17.44
CA ILE A 105 -17.92 11.75 -16.63
C ILE A 105 -17.21 11.54 -15.29
N ARG A 106 -15.93 11.91 -15.19
CA ARG A 106 -15.13 11.73 -13.98
C ARG A 106 -13.80 12.46 -14.06
N VAL A 107 -13.31 12.94 -12.91
CA VAL A 107 -11.94 13.42 -12.73
C VAL A 107 -11.21 12.46 -11.79
N ILE A 108 -10.16 11.80 -12.29
CA ILE A 108 -9.34 10.86 -11.51
C ILE A 108 -8.17 11.61 -10.89
N THR A 109 -8.09 11.56 -9.56
CA THR A 109 -7.02 12.17 -8.76
C THR A 109 -6.29 11.08 -7.96
N PRO A 110 -5.12 11.36 -7.36
CA PRO A 110 -4.40 10.35 -6.58
C PRO A 110 -5.22 9.69 -5.47
N GLY A 111 -6.12 10.43 -4.83
CA GLY A 111 -6.98 9.93 -3.75
C GLY A 111 -8.30 9.32 -4.21
N THR A 112 -8.68 9.47 -5.50
CA THR A 112 -10.00 9.06 -6.00
C THR A 112 -9.97 7.89 -6.98
N VAL A 113 -8.89 7.14 -7.00
CA VAL A 113 -8.75 5.93 -7.83
C VAL A 113 -9.62 4.78 -7.29
N ILE A 114 -10.37 4.11 -8.18
CA ILE A 114 -11.19 2.93 -7.87
C ILE A 114 -10.83 1.71 -8.74
N GLU A 115 -10.07 1.90 -9.80
CA GLU A 115 -9.66 0.85 -10.74
C GLU A 115 -8.65 -0.08 -10.05
N SER A 116 -8.96 -1.39 -10.01
CA SER A 116 -8.13 -2.39 -9.34
C SER A 116 -6.70 -2.47 -9.91
N GLY A 117 -6.54 -2.22 -11.22
CA GLY A 117 -5.22 -2.21 -11.87
C GLY A 117 -4.31 -1.04 -11.44
N MET A 118 -4.86 -0.01 -10.81
CA MET A 118 -4.13 1.17 -10.33
C MET A 118 -3.86 1.14 -8.82
N LEU A 119 -4.54 0.26 -8.07
CA LEU A 119 -4.48 0.16 -6.62
C LEU A 119 -3.58 -0.99 -6.17
N ASP A 120 -2.88 -0.78 -5.04
CA ASP A 120 -2.20 -1.87 -4.31
C ASP A 120 -3.27 -2.67 -3.54
N GLU A 121 -3.30 -4.00 -3.73
CA GLU A 121 -4.29 -4.86 -3.07
C GLU A 121 -4.21 -4.81 -1.54
N GLY A 122 -2.99 -4.69 -1.01
CA GLY A 122 -2.73 -4.73 0.43
C GLY A 122 -2.71 -3.37 1.10
N LYS A 123 -3.19 -2.30 0.44
CA LYS A 123 -3.21 -0.93 1.00
C LYS A 123 -4.50 -0.22 0.67
N ASN A 124 -4.93 0.60 1.62
CA ASN A 124 -5.96 1.60 1.40
C ASN A 124 -5.41 2.76 0.55
N ASN A 125 -6.32 3.44 -0.16
CA ASN A 125 -6.02 4.63 -0.96
C ASN A 125 -6.76 5.83 -0.40
N PHE A 126 -6.28 6.35 0.74
CA PHE A 126 -6.97 7.43 1.42
C PHE A 126 -6.83 8.79 0.71
N ILE A 127 -7.95 9.50 0.63
CA ILE A 127 -8.03 10.95 0.50
C ILE A 127 -8.36 11.51 1.89
N SER A 128 -7.74 12.61 2.26
CA SER A 128 -7.97 13.26 3.56
C SER A 128 -8.49 14.68 3.34
N SER A 129 -9.33 15.15 4.27
CA SER A 129 -9.71 16.55 4.36
C SER A 129 -9.41 17.07 5.77
N ALA A 130 -8.78 18.22 5.85
CA ALA A 130 -8.37 18.85 7.10
C ALA A 130 -8.78 20.32 7.11
N PHE A 131 -9.55 20.72 8.13
CA PHE A 131 -10.00 22.09 8.33
C PHE A 131 -9.72 22.56 9.75
N MET A 132 -9.10 23.72 9.87
CA MET A 132 -8.77 24.31 11.18
C MET A 132 -9.50 25.63 11.40
N ALA A 133 -10.21 25.71 12.52
CA ALA A 133 -10.77 26.93 13.04
C ALA A 133 -10.81 26.86 14.58
N ASN A 134 -10.84 27.99 15.28
CA ASN A 134 -10.99 28.06 16.75
C ASN A 134 -9.99 27.18 17.52
N ASN A 135 -8.76 27.05 17.05
CA ASN A 135 -7.72 26.20 17.65
C ASN A 135 -8.11 24.71 17.72
N LYS A 136 -8.90 24.24 16.75
CA LYS A 136 -9.29 22.84 16.57
C LYS A 136 -9.16 22.45 15.11
N ILE A 137 -8.80 21.20 14.85
CA ILE A 137 -8.74 20.65 13.50
C ILE A 137 -9.77 19.53 13.38
N GLY A 138 -10.70 19.68 12.43
CA GLY A 138 -11.52 18.58 11.96
C GLY A 138 -10.76 17.83 10.88
N LEU A 139 -10.69 16.51 10.99
CA LEU A 139 -9.91 15.66 10.08
C LEU A 139 -10.74 14.47 9.66
N SER A 140 -10.73 14.16 8.35
CA SER A 140 -11.39 12.99 7.77
C SER A 140 -10.47 12.27 6.79
N PHE A 141 -10.58 10.94 6.78
CA PHE A 141 -9.86 10.04 5.87
C PHE A 141 -10.86 9.12 5.18
N CYS A 142 -10.88 9.12 3.86
CA CYS A 142 -11.79 8.32 3.07
C CYS A 142 -11.04 7.46 2.07
N ASP A 143 -11.33 6.16 2.03
CA ASP A 143 -10.96 5.28 0.93
C ASP A 143 -12.21 4.98 0.08
N ILE A 144 -12.30 5.64 -1.07
CA ILE A 144 -13.44 5.50 -1.98
C ILE A 144 -13.54 4.07 -2.50
N SER A 145 -12.40 3.39 -2.67
CA SER A 145 -12.36 2.02 -3.21
C SER A 145 -12.95 0.97 -2.27
N THR A 146 -12.99 1.25 -0.97
CA THR A 146 -13.57 0.37 0.06
C THR A 146 -14.84 0.96 0.69
N GLY A 147 -15.06 2.28 0.56
CA GLY A 147 -16.18 3.00 1.17
C GLY A 147 -15.96 3.38 2.64
N GLU A 148 -14.75 3.19 3.16
CA GLU A 148 -14.41 3.54 4.54
C GLU A 148 -14.23 5.05 4.72
N LEU A 149 -14.79 5.60 5.79
CA LEU A 149 -14.63 7.00 6.20
C LEU A 149 -14.37 7.08 7.70
N PHE A 150 -13.19 7.55 8.07
CA PHE A 150 -12.77 7.81 9.45
C PHE A 150 -12.75 9.30 9.72
N ILE A 151 -13.22 9.71 10.90
CA ILE A 151 -13.35 11.12 11.27
C ILE A 151 -12.83 11.35 12.69
N THR A 152 -12.08 12.42 12.89
CA THR A 152 -11.62 12.84 14.23
C THR A 152 -11.55 14.36 14.37
N GLU A 153 -11.49 14.84 15.62
CA GLU A 153 -11.20 16.22 15.98
C GLU A 153 -9.92 16.26 16.80
N ILE A 154 -8.95 17.04 16.36
CA ILE A 154 -7.71 17.32 17.07
C ILE A 154 -7.89 18.65 17.82
N SER A 155 -7.49 18.67 19.11
CA SER A 155 -7.57 19.88 19.95
C SER A 155 -6.45 19.90 20.99
N GLY A 156 -6.03 21.08 21.41
CA GLY A 156 -4.99 21.24 22.42
C GLY A 156 -3.79 22.04 21.93
N GLU A 157 -2.63 21.77 22.52
CA GLU A 157 -1.35 22.37 22.12
C GLU A 157 -0.71 21.54 21.01
N ASP A 158 0.15 22.14 20.19
CA ASP A 158 0.91 21.45 19.12
C ASP A 158 0.06 20.78 18.00
N LEU A 159 -1.01 21.45 17.58
CA LEU A 159 -1.95 20.97 16.56
C LEU A 159 -1.28 20.52 15.26
N GLN A 160 -0.20 21.20 14.85
CA GLN A 160 0.52 20.84 13.63
C GLN A 160 1.20 19.47 13.75
N ASP A 161 1.80 19.19 14.91
CA ASP A 161 2.49 17.91 15.14
C ASP A 161 1.49 16.75 15.24
N GLN A 162 0.34 16.99 15.91
CA GLN A 162 -0.75 16.01 16.00
C GLN A 162 -1.36 15.73 14.61
N LEU A 163 -1.58 16.77 13.80
CA LEU A 163 -2.03 16.60 12.42
C LEU A 163 -1.04 15.75 11.60
N GLN A 164 0.28 16.02 11.73
CA GLN A 164 1.30 15.23 11.05
C GLN A 164 1.29 13.78 11.49
N ASP A 165 1.12 13.49 12.78
CA ASP A 165 1.05 12.12 13.30
C ASP A 165 -0.16 11.35 12.72
N GLN A 166 -1.34 12.01 12.61
CA GLN A 166 -2.52 11.41 11.99
C GLN A 166 -2.33 11.18 10.48
N LEU A 167 -1.78 12.16 9.77
CA LEU A 167 -1.47 12.01 8.35
C LEU A 167 -0.48 10.85 8.08
N ILE A 168 0.49 10.64 8.95
CA ILE A 168 1.42 9.49 8.88
C ILE A 168 0.67 8.18 9.08
N SER A 169 -0.25 8.14 10.03
CA SER A 169 -0.99 6.94 10.42
C SER A 169 -1.83 6.39 9.27
N TYR A 170 -2.54 7.26 8.56
CA TYR A 170 -3.40 6.88 7.43
C TYR A 170 -2.69 6.95 6.08
N ASN A 171 -1.57 7.69 5.98
CA ASN A 171 -0.76 7.85 4.77
C ASN A 171 -1.59 8.18 3.50
N PRO A 172 -2.38 9.27 3.51
CA PRO A 172 -3.24 9.64 2.39
C PRO A 172 -2.43 9.95 1.13
N ARG A 173 -3.04 9.73 -0.04
CA ARG A 173 -2.47 10.06 -1.35
C ARG A 173 -2.82 11.46 -1.81
N GLU A 174 -3.89 12.01 -1.24
CA GLU A 174 -4.38 13.34 -1.54
C GLU A 174 -4.92 13.97 -0.26
N ILE A 175 -4.65 15.26 -0.06
CA ILE A 175 -5.01 15.98 1.14
C ILE A 175 -5.68 17.31 0.75
N LEU A 176 -6.93 17.49 1.15
CA LEU A 176 -7.67 18.73 1.02
C LEU A 176 -7.42 19.57 2.28
N ILE A 177 -6.98 20.80 2.15
CA ILE A 177 -6.68 21.65 3.30
C ILE A 177 -7.41 23.01 3.18
N GLY A 178 -7.82 23.54 4.35
CA GLY A 178 -8.44 24.87 4.44
C GLY A 178 -8.40 25.47 5.83
N GLY A 179 -8.91 26.69 5.94
CA GLY A 179 -8.88 27.46 7.19
C GLY A 179 -7.47 27.82 7.64
N GLU A 180 -7.25 27.86 8.94
CA GLU A 180 -5.97 28.28 9.55
C GLU A 180 -4.80 27.32 9.31
N ILE A 181 -5.02 26.10 8.76
CA ILE A 181 -3.96 25.13 8.41
C ILE A 181 -2.97 25.71 7.38
N VAL A 182 -3.43 26.59 6.50
CA VAL A 182 -2.60 27.26 5.49
C VAL A 182 -1.42 28.01 6.13
N ASN A 183 -1.54 28.39 7.40
CA ASN A 183 -0.48 29.07 8.15
C ASN A 183 0.64 28.14 8.65
N PHE A 184 0.49 26.82 8.53
CA PHE A 184 1.50 25.84 8.93
C PHE A 184 2.62 25.74 7.90
N LYS A 185 3.65 26.58 8.02
CA LYS A 185 4.72 26.75 7.03
C LYS A 185 5.51 25.50 6.71
N THR A 186 5.63 24.58 7.66
CA THR A 186 6.41 23.34 7.49
C THR A 186 5.59 22.17 6.95
N LEU A 187 4.26 22.26 7.01
CA LEU A 187 3.34 21.21 6.60
C LEU A 187 3.46 20.84 5.10
N PRO A 188 3.55 21.77 4.15
CA PRO A 188 3.68 21.42 2.73
C PRO A 188 4.94 20.62 2.42
N ASN A 189 6.08 21.00 3.01
CA ASN A 189 7.33 20.26 2.85
C ASN A 189 7.22 18.86 3.48
N PHE A 190 6.65 18.75 4.65
CA PHE A 190 6.40 17.47 5.32
C PHE A 190 5.54 16.53 4.45
N ILE A 191 4.43 17.01 3.91
CA ILE A 191 3.54 16.22 3.04
C ILE A 191 4.29 15.74 1.80
N LYS A 192 5.03 16.62 1.14
CA LYS A 192 5.77 16.29 -0.08
C LYS A 192 6.89 15.28 0.18
N GLU A 193 7.69 15.47 1.23
CA GLU A 193 8.88 14.66 1.48
C GLU A 193 8.59 13.33 2.19
N LYS A 194 7.65 13.32 3.13
CA LYS A 194 7.38 12.15 3.97
C LYS A 194 6.21 11.31 3.47
N LEU A 195 5.15 11.93 2.93
CA LEU A 195 3.95 11.23 2.48
C LEU A 195 3.90 11.05 0.96
N SER A 196 4.57 11.93 0.20
CA SER A 196 4.47 11.98 -1.28
C SER A 196 3.02 12.11 -1.75
N ALA A 197 2.20 12.86 -1.00
CA ALA A 197 0.80 13.11 -1.29
C ALA A 197 0.61 14.41 -2.06
N SER A 198 -0.44 14.48 -2.87
CA SER A 198 -0.90 15.73 -3.48
C SER A 198 -1.68 16.57 -2.47
N VAL A 199 -1.57 17.89 -2.58
CA VAL A 199 -2.29 18.83 -1.73
C VAL A 199 -3.20 19.70 -2.60
N GLU A 200 -4.47 19.78 -2.20
CA GLU A 200 -5.46 20.68 -2.79
C GLU A 200 -5.88 21.69 -1.75
N MET A 201 -5.81 22.96 -2.12
CA MET A 201 -6.29 24.03 -1.26
C MET A 201 -7.73 24.38 -1.64
N LEU A 202 -8.65 24.16 -0.73
CA LEU A 202 -10.04 24.56 -0.89
C LEU A 202 -10.28 25.91 -0.22
N THR A 203 -11.30 26.61 -0.71
CA THR A 203 -11.71 27.90 -0.17
C THR A 203 -12.49 27.77 1.15
N ASP A 204 -12.52 28.81 1.96
CA ASP A 204 -13.30 28.82 3.20
C ASP A 204 -14.81 28.62 2.97
N ASP A 205 -15.33 29.01 1.80
CA ASP A 205 -16.73 28.77 1.42
C ASP A 205 -17.02 27.27 1.25
N GLU A 206 -16.08 26.49 0.71
CA GLU A 206 -16.21 25.04 0.56
C GLU A 206 -16.20 24.31 1.90
N PHE A 207 -15.59 24.89 2.93
CA PHE A 207 -15.64 24.44 4.31
C PHE A 207 -16.80 25.04 5.12
N GLY A 208 -17.66 25.84 4.51
CA GLY A 208 -18.77 26.50 5.17
C GLY A 208 -19.68 25.53 5.92
N TYR A 209 -19.79 25.66 7.25
CA TYR A 209 -20.50 24.73 8.13
C TYR A 209 -21.91 24.35 7.65
N SER A 210 -22.73 25.33 7.21
CA SER A 210 -24.10 25.06 6.76
C SER A 210 -24.14 24.20 5.50
N ILE A 211 -23.27 24.49 4.53
CA ILE A 211 -23.16 23.74 3.27
C ILE A 211 -22.68 22.31 3.55
N CYS A 212 -21.66 22.20 4.40
CA CYS A 212 -21.10 20.91 4.81
C CYS A 212 -22.10 20.04 5.60
N LEU A 213 -22.85 20.65 6.50
CA LEU A 213 -23.88 19.94 7.25
C LEU A 213 -25.01 19.43 6.34
N ASP A 214 -25.43 20.22 5.37
CA ASP A 214 -26.45 19.80 4.40
C ASP A 214 -25.91 18.68 3.47
N ALA A 215 -24.65 18.74 3.06
CA ALA A 215 -24.02 17.64 2.33
C ALA A 215 -24.04 16.33 3.14
N MET A 216 -23.70 16.40 4.42
CA MET A 216 -23.74 15.25 5.31
C MET A 216 -25.14 14.69 5.54
N LYS A 217 -26.16 15.56 5.73
CA LYS A 217 -27.55 15.13 5.90
C LYS A 217 -28.11 14.41 4.68
N ASN A 218 -27.65 14.78 3.49
CA ASN A 218 -28.04 14.12 2.25
C ASN A 218 -27.36 12.77 2.04
N GLN A 219 -26.23 12.53 2.73
CA GLN A 219 -25.40 11.35 2.54
C GLN A 219 -25.57 10.30 3.64
N PHE A 220 -25.71 10.71 4.89
CA PHE A 220 -25.71 9.83 6.06
C PHE A 220 -27.05 9.80 6.77
N LYS A 221 -27.26 8.79 7.60
CA LYS A 221 -28.43 8.67 8.47
C LYS A 221 -28.48 9.83 9.48
N GLU A 222 -29.67 10.35 9.76
CA GLU A 222 -29.87 11.50 10.62
C GLU A 222 -29.26 11.31 12.03
N ASN A 223 -29.35 10.11 12.59
CA ASN A 223 -28.78 9.79 13.90
C ASN A 223 -27.25 9.94 13.92
N ASP A 224 -26.57 9.51 12.85
CA ASP A 224 -25.13 9.58 12.74
C ASP A 224 -24.68 11.05 12.63
N VAL A 225 -25.34 11.83 11.78
CA VAL A 225 -25.07 13.27 11.65
C VAL A 225 -25.30 14.02 12.97
N ASN A 226 -26.38 13.70 13.69
CA ASN A 226 -26.69 14.31 14.97
C ASN A 226 -25.64 14.03 16.05
N SER A 227 -24.87 12.93 15.94
CA SER A 227 -23.82 12.58 16.89
C SER A 227 -22.60 13.52 16.84
N ILE A 228 -22.39 14.21 15.69
CA ILE A 228 -21.21 15.07 15.47
C ILE A 228 -21.56 16.51 15.07
N LYS A 229 -22.86 16.86 14.94
CA LYS A 229 -23.27 18.20 14.48
C LYS A 229 -22.69 19.36 15.29
N ASP A 230 -22.45 19.17 16.58
CA ASP A 230 -21.91 20.21 17.46
C ASP A 230 -20.38 20.39 17.29
N LYS A 231 -19.70 19.48 16.60
CA LYS A 231 -18.28 19.52 16.29
C LYS A 231 -18.08 20.14 14.90
N LYS A 232 -18.10 21.47 14.84
CA LYS A 232 -18.16 22.23 13.60
C LYS A 232 -17.00 21.91 12.63
N GLU A 233 -15.80 21.80 13.15
CA GLU A 233 -14.59 21.54 12.37
C GLU A 233 -14.63 20.15 11.73
N MET A 234 -15.15 19.14 12.45
CA MET A 234 -15.38 17.80 11.87
C MET A 234 -16.41 17.83 10.75
N VAL A 235 -17.55 18.49 10.97
CA VAL A 235 -18.61 18.65 9.96
C VAL A 235 -18.07 19.35 8.72
N SER A 236 -17.29 20.42 8.88
CA SER A 236 -16.66 21.15 7.78
C SER A 236 -15.70 20.26 6.99
N SER A 237 -14.85 19.50 7.68
CA SER A 237 -13.90 18.56 7.03
C SER A 237 -14.63 17.50 6.20
N VAL A 238 -15.64 16.83 6.76
CA VAL A 238 -16.39 15.77 6.06
C VAL A 238 -17.21 16.33 4.92
N GLY A 239 -17.93 17.45 5.13
CA GLY A 239 -18.77 18.06 4.11
C GLY A 239 -17.99 18.57 2.92
N ALA A 240 -16.82 19.18 3.14
CA ALA A 240 -15.92 19.59 2.08
C ALA A 240 -15.39 18.38 1.28
N LEU A 241 -15.02 17.29 1.97
CA LEU A 241 -14.62 16.05 1.32
C LEU A 241 -15.73 15.48 0.44
N LEU A 242 -16.97 15.39 0.94
CA LEU A 242 -18.13 14.91 0.17
C LEU A 242 -18.40 15.80 -1.04
N SER A 243 -18.30 17.12 -0.88
CA SER A 243 -18.47 18.08 -1.96
C SER A 243 -17.41 17.93 -3.04
N TYR A 244 -16.16 17.75 -2.66
CA TYR A 244 -15.05 17.46 -3.58
C TYR A 244 -15.26 16.13 -4.32
N LEU A 245 -15.68 15.08 -3.62
CA LEU A 245 -15.98 13.78 -4.23
C LEU A 245 -17.15 13.88 -5.21
N LYS A 246 -18.18 14.64 -4.89
CA LYS A 246 -19.32 14.88 -5.80
C LYS A 246 -18.91 15.56 -7.10
N VAL A 247 -17.98 16.50 -7.05
CA VAL A 247 -17.47 17.19 -8.23
C VAL A 247 -16.55 16.28 -9.06
N THR A 248 -15.68 15.51 -8.40
CA THR A 248 -14.69 14.69 -9.09
C THR A 248 -15.24 13.35 -9.59
N GLN A 249 -16.17 12.74 -8.86
CA GLN A 249 -16.69 11.39 -9.18
C GLN A 249 -18.04 11.44 -9.93
N ILE A 250 -18.82 12.52 -9.81
CA ILE A 250 -20.13 12.74 -10.40
C ILE A 250 -21.18 11.70 -9.94
N THR A 251 -20.86 10.41 -9.94
CA THR A 251 -21.70 9.30 -9.48
C THR A 251 -20.88 8.36 -8.60
N GLY A 252 -21.55 7.58 -7.74
CA GLY A 252 -20.92 6.49 -6.96
C GLY A 252 -20.38 6.89 -5.59
N TYR A 253 -20.30 8.19 -5.27
CA TYR A 253 -19.93 8.64 -3.92
C TYR A 253 -20.95 8.19 -2.86
N GLU A 254 -22.16 7.77 -3.28
CA GLU A 254 -23.19 7.13 -2.44
C GLU A 254 -22.69 5.84 -1.77
N ARG A 255 -21.60 5.29 -2.26
CA ARG A 255 -20.90 4.15 -1.64
C ARG A 255 -20.46 4.46 -0.20
N ILE A 256 -20.15 5.72 0.10
CA ILE A 256 -19.78 6.19 1.43
C ILE A 256 -21.07 6.49 2.20
N ASN A 257 -21.68 5.48 2.81
CA ASN A 257 -22.97 5.57 3.49
C ASN A 257 -22.87 5.56 5.03
N THR A 258 -21.66 5.33 5.57
CA THR A 258 -21.37 5.32 7.00
C THR A 258 -20.01 5.98 7.27
N PHE A 259 -19.79 6.40 8.51
CA PHE A 259 -18.50 6.88 8.97
C PHE A 259 -18.20 6.37 10.39
N GLU A 260 -16.93 6.27 10.71
CA GLU A 260 -16.43 5.92 12.04
C GLU A 260 -15.78 7.15 12.70
N VAL A 261 -16.29 7.54 13.86
CA VAL A 261 -15.66 8.57 14.68
C VAL A 261 -14.68 7.91 15.63
N TYR A 262 -13.41 8.23 15.49
CA TYR A 262 -12.38 7.74 16.39
C TYR A 262 -11.78 8.84 17.24
N ASN A 263 -11.23 8.46 18.39
CA ASN A 263 -10.48 9.34 19.25
C ASN A 263 -9.01 8.89 19.22
N GLU A 264 -8.08 9.84 19.11
CA GLU A 264 -6.63 9.57 19.14
C GLU A 264 -6.21 8.72 20.34
N ASN A 265 -6.86 8.93 21.50
CA ASN A 265 -6.60 8.19 22.73
C ASN A 265 -7.07 6.71 22.71
N GLN A 266 -7.60 6.19 21.58
CA GLN A 266 -7.95 4.78 21.45
C GLN A 266 -6.77 3.93 20.98
N TYR A 267 -5.76 4.54 20.37
CA TYR A 267 -4.61 3.87 19.77
C TYR A 267 -3.30 4.33 20.39
N MET A 268 -2.32 3.41 20.42
CA MET A 268 -0.94 3.72 20.78
C MET A 268 -0.37 4.71 19.76
N ASN A 269 0.23 5.78 20.25
CA ASN A 269 0.88 6.73 19.35
C ASN A 269 2.22 6.19 18.86
N LEU A 270 2.42 6.19 17.53
CA LEU A 270 3.63 5.80 16.83
C LEU A 270 4.00 6.91 15.84
N ASP A 271 5.02 7.69 16.15
CA ASP A 271 5.49 8.75 15.25
C ASP A 271 6.19 8.18 14.00
N TYR A 272 6.46 9.04 13.03
CA TYR A 272 7.10 8.65 11.77
C TYR A 272 8.43 7.90 11.99
N ASN A 273 9.26 8.40 12.91
CA ASN A 273 10.57 7.82 13.18
C ASN A 273 10.44 6.43 13.80
N THR A 274 9.51 6.24 14.72
CA THR A 274 9.25 4.94 15.34
C THR A 274 8.76 3.91 14.33
N ARG A 275 7.79 4.26 13.46
CA ARG A 275 7.30 3.36 12.39
C ARG A 275 8.43 2.94 11.46
N ARG A 276 9.30 3.89 11.07
CA ARG A 276 10.47 3.64 10.23
C ARG A 276 11.54 2.82 10.93
N ASN A 277 11.91 3.18 12.15
CA ASN A 277 13.01 2.57 12.90
C ASN A 277 12.68 1.14 13.35
N LEU A 278 11.41 0.83 13.61
CA LEU A 278 10.92 -0.51 13.90
C LEU A 278 10.63 -1.34 12.62
N GLU A 279 10.79 -0.75 11.45
CA GLU A 279 10.58 -1.42 10.15
C GLU A 279 9.20 -2.12 10.08
N LEU A 280 8.15 -1.43 10.48
CA LEU A 280 6.82 -2.04 10.60
C LEU A 280 6.30 -2.57 9.26
N THR A 281 6.41 -1.77 8.19
CA THR A 281 5.83 -2.08 6.89
C THR A 281 6.85 -2.20 5.75
N ARG A 282 8.04 -1.64 5.93
CA ARG A 282 9.16 -1.66 4.98
C ARG A 282 10.49 -1.58 5.71
N THR A 283 11.54 -2.17 5.13
CA THR A 283 12.91 -2.06 5.63
C THR A 283 13.47 -0.65 5.42
N MET A 284 14.36 -0.21 6.33
CA MET A 284 14.97 1.12 6.26
C MET A 284 15.90 1.27 5.04
N MET A 285 16.70 0.26 4.73
CA MET A 285 17.72 0.34 3.66
C MET A 285 17.09 0.23 2.27
N ASN A 286 16.38 -0.87 1.99
CA ASN A 286 15.92 -1.19 0.64
C ASN A 286 14.48 -0.73 0.37
N LYS A 287 13.75 -0.28 1.41
CA LYS A 287 12.32 0.06 1.35
C LYS A 287 11.43 -1.10 0.86
N GLU A 288 11.90 -2.35 1.07
CA GLU A 288 11.21 -3.58 0.70
C GLU A 288 10.26 -4.06 1.80
N LYS A 289 9.23 -4.83 1.41
CA LYS A 289 8.34 -5.50 2.37
C LYS A 289 9.06 -6.63 3.10
N LYS A 290 9.89 -7.44 2.38
CA LYS A 290 10.64 -8.55 2.98
C LYS A 290 11.61 -8.05 4.04
N GLY A 291 11.53 -8.62 5.24
CA GLY A 291 12.33 -8.20 6.39
C GLY A 291 11.65 -7.15 7.27
N SER A 292 10.42 -6.73 6.97
CA SER A 292 9.59 -5.90 7.85
C SER A 292 8.68 -6.74 8.76
N LEU A 293 8.08 -6.13 9.80
CA LEU A 293 7.17 -6.86 10.67
C LEU A 293 5.92 -7.37 9.93
N ILE A 294 5.34 -6.55 9.05
CA ILE A 294 4.17 -6.96 8.26
C ILE A 294 4.48 -8.13 7.32
N TRP A 295 5.70 -8.25 6.80
CA TRP A 295 6.10 -9.40 6.00
C TRP A 295 6.01 -10.72 6.77
N LEU A 296 6.38 -10.70 8.04
CA LEU A 296 6.29 -11.87 8.91
C LEU A 296 4.84 -12.22 9.26
N LEU A 297 4.04 -11.20 9.63
CA LEU A 297 2.68 -11.39 10.13
C LEU A 297 1.65 -11.66 9.02
N ASP A 298 1.92 -11.25 7.77
CA ASP A 298 0.97 -11.34 6.67
C ASP A 298 0.97 -12.74 6.02
N LYS A 299 0.11 -13.60 6.56
CA LYS A 299 -0.30 -14.90 5.99
C LYS A 299 -1.74 -14.88 5.52
N THR A 300 -2.34 -13.71 5.43
CA THR A 300 -3.73 -13.52 4.98
C THR A 300 -3.96 -14.06 3.58
N LYS A 301 -5.19 -14.47 3.30
CA LYS A 301 -5.60 -15.04 2.01
C LYS A 301 -6.38 -14.05 1.16
N THR A 302 -6.99 -13.03 1.79
CA THR A 302 -7.83 -12.04 1.11
C THR A 302 -7.14 -10.67 1.06
N ALA A 303 -7.46 -9.87 0.04
CA ALA A 303 -6.98 -8.48 -0.05
C ALA A 303 -7.52 -7.61 1.09
N MET A 304 -8.77 -7.86 1.51
CA MET A 304 -9.42 -7.18 2.64
C MET A 304 -8.67 -7.48 3.95
N GLY A 305 -8.33 -8.74 4.20
CA GLY A 305 -7.51 -9.14 5.36
C GLY A 305 -6.12 -8.49 5.36
N LYS A 306 -5.45 -8.38 4.20
CA LYS A 306 -4.15 -7.67 4.09
C LYS A 306 -4.26 -6.21 4.50
N ARG A 307 -5.30 -5.50 4.06
CA ARG A 307 -5.55 -4.11 4.44
C ARG A 307 -5.81 -3.97 5.93
N LEU A 308 -6.68 -4.81 6.47
CA LEU A 308 -7.04 -4.79 7.88
C LEU A 308 -5.85 -5.15 8.79
N LEU A 309 -5.02 -6.14 8.41
CA LEU A 309 -3.79 -6.47 9.15
C LEU A 309 -2.83 -5.30 9.22
N ARG A 310 -2.66 -4.59 8.10
CA ARG A 310 -1.86 -3.36 8.05
C ARG A 310 -2.44 -2.29 8.97
N TYR A 311 -3.75 -2.07 8.92
CA TYR A 311 -4.43 -1.12 9.79
C TYR A 311 -4.23 -1.45 11.27
N TRP A 312 -4.37 -2.73 11.67
CA TRP A 312 -4.12 -3.14 13.05
C TRP A 312 -2.67 -2.94 13.49
N LEU A 313 -1.72 -3.16 12.60
CA LEU A 313 -0.30 -2.93 12.87
C LEU A 313 0.02 -1.44 13.05
N GLU A 314 -0.59 -0.60 12.24
CA GLU A 314 -0.37 0.85 12.25
C GLU A 314 -1.17 1.56 13.36
N HIS A 315 -2.20 0.90 13.92
CA HIS A 315 -3.08 1.39 14.99
C HIS A 315 -3.19 0.38 16.15
N PRO A 316 -2.11 0.13 16.93
CA PRO A 316 -2.18 -0.75 18.08
C PRO A 316 -3.12 -0.18 19.16
N LEU A 317 -3.82 -1.06 19.87
CA LEU A 317 -4.91 -0.69 20.77
C LEU A 317 -4.42 -0.28 22.16
N LEU A 318 -5.14 0.64 22.81
CA LEU A 318 -5.02 0.94 24.23
C LEU A 318 -6.11 0.24 25.06
N ASN A 319 -7.22 -0.16 24.44
CA ASN A 319 -8.32 -0.82 25.13
C ASN A 319 -8.01 -2.30 25.37
N ILE A 320 -7.79 -2.66 26.63
CA ILE A 320 -7.45 -4.02 27.05
C ILE A 320 -8.54 -5.02 26.69
N GLY A 321 -9.82 -4.64 26.82
CA GLY A 321 -10.93 -5.54 26.49
C GLY A 321 -10.91 -5.97 25.03
N THR A 322 -10.65 -5.05 24.11
CA THR A 322 -10.53 -5.34 22.69
C THR A 322 -9.29 -6.19 22.39
N ILE A 323 -8.15 -5.91 23.08
CA ILE A 323 -6.93 -6.70 22.95
C ILE A 323 -7.19 -8.15 23.37
N LEU A 324 -7.77 -8.36 24.55
CA LEU A 324 -8.08 -9.68 25.09
C LEU A 324 -9.08 -10.45 24.23
N ASN A 325 -10.06 -9.78 23.62
CA ASN A 325 -11.00 -10.40 22.69
C ASN A 325 -10.30 -10.94 21.44
N ARG A 326 -9.36 -10.17 20.85
CA ARG A 326 -8.54 -10.64 19.73
C ARG A 326 -7.67 -11.83 20.13
N GLN A 327 -6.97 -11.73 21.27
CA GLN A 327 -6.14 -12.82 21.78
C GLN A 327 -6.93 -14.09 22.06
N SER A 328 -8.16 -13.99 22.57
CA SER A 328 -8.99 -15.16 22.83
C SER A 328 -9.41 -15.86 21.53
N ALA A 329 -9.75 -15.09 20.50
CA ALA A 329 -10.07 -15.65 19.18
C ALA A 329 -8.83 -16.30 18.51
N ILE A 330 -7.64 -15.72 18.70
CA ILE A 330 -6.39 -16.33 18.23
C ILE A 330 -6.11 -17.62 19.00
N ALA A 331 -6.37 -17.65 20.33
CA ALA A 331 -6.19 -18.87 21.13
C ALA A 331 -7.09 -20.00 20.63
N ASP A 332 -8.38 -19.74 20.39
CA ASP A 332 -9.31 -20.72 19.79
C ASP A 332 -8.73 -21.34 18.52
N LEU A 333 -8.19 -20.50 17.62
CA LEU A 333 -7.61 -20.94 16.35
C LEU A 333 -6.27 -21.67 16.51
N VAL A 334 -5.45 -21.33 17.52
CA VAL A 334 -4.17 -22.01 17.81
C VAL A 334 -4.43 -23.38 18.40
N ASP A 335 -5.42 -23.50 19.29
CA ASP A 335 -5.74 -24.74 20.01
C ASP A 335 -6.36 -25.78 19.07
N ASP A 336 -7.16 -25.36 18.08
CA ASP A 336 -7.74 -26.25 17.06
C ASP A 336 -7.05 -26.07 15.69
N THR A 337 -5.97 -26.81 15.50
CA THR A 337 -5.19 -26.76 14.26
C THR A 337 -5.98 -27.24 13.03
N VAL A 338 -6.87 -28.21 13.17
CA VAL A 338 -7.64 -28.76 12.03
C VAL A 338 -8.61 -27.70 11.54
N GLN A 339 -9.41 -27.09 12.42
CA GLN A 339 -10.35 -26.04 12.07
C GLN A 339 -9.63 -24.81 11.49
N ARG A 340 -8.48 -24.40 12.08
CA ARG A 340 -7.67 -23.29 11.55
C ARG A 340 -7.25 -23.53 10.11
N LEU A 341 -6.79 -24.74 9.77
CA LEU A 341 -6.38 -25.08 8.40
C LEU A 341 -7.56 -25.11 7.45
N GLU A 342 -8.71 -25.69 7.85
CA GLU A 342 -9.93 -25.68 7.05
C GLU A 342 -10.44 -24.24 6.78
N ILE A 343 -10.41 -23.35 7.77
CA ILE A 343 -10.73 -21.93 7.59
C ILE A 343 -9.73 -21.27 6.64
N THR A 344 -8.43 -21.55 6.80
CA THR A 344 -7.39 -21.00 5.91
C THR A 344 -7.64 -21.38 4.44
N GLU A 345 -8.01 -22.64 4.18
CA GLU A 345 -8.34 -23.12 2.83
C GLU A 345 -9.63 -22.49 2.30
N SER A 346 -10.67 -22.38 3.14
CA SER A 346 -11.96 -21.77 2.75
C SER A 346 -11.86 -20.27 2.45
N LEU A 347 -10.87 -19.58 3.00
CA LEU A 347 -10.59 -18.16 2.68
C LEU A 347 -9.88 -17.98 1.31
N ILE A 348 -9.27 -19.05 0.78
CA ILE A 348 -8.66 -19.02 -0.55
C ILE A 348 -9.77 -18.90 -1.61
N GLY A 349 -9.61 -17.96 -2.52
CA GLY A 349 -10.60 -17.72 -3.58
C GLY A 349 -11.67 -16.70 -3.22
N ILE A 350 -11.70 -16.16 -1.99
CA ILE A 350 -12.54 -15.01 -1.67
C ILE A 350 -11.90 -13.76 -2.28
N PHE A 351 -12.55 -13.25 -3.31
CA PHE A 351 -12.15 -12.02 -3.99
C PHE A 351 -12.35 -10.79 -3.11
N ASP A 352 -11.86 -9.65 -3.55
CA ASP A 352 -11.99 -8.36 -2.86
C ASP A 352 -13.42 -7.83 -2.93
N ILE A 353 -14.27 -8.31 -2.02
CA ILE A 353 -15.68 -7.96 -1.95
C ILE A 353 -15.86 -6.44 -1.80
N GLU A 354 -15.04 -5.77 -0.99
CA GLU A 354 -15.14 -4.33 -0.75
C GLU A 354 -14.97 -3.54 -2.04
N ARG A 355 -13.90 -3.82 -2.81
CA ARG A 355 -13.62 -3.14 -4.08
C ARG A 355 -14.56 -3.55 -5.21
N LEU A 356 -15.05 -4.80 -5.21
CA LEU A 356 -16.07 -5.23 -6.15
C LEU A 356 -17.39 -4.50 -5.92
N MET A 357 -17.81 -4.36 -4.65
CA MET A 357 -19.01 -3.60 -4.31
C MET A 357 -18.93 -2.14 -4.73
N THR A 358 -17.77 -1.52 -4.61
CA THR A 358 -17.57 -0.16 -5.12
C THR A 358 -17.88 -0.08 -6.62
N LYS A 359 -17.31 -0.95 -7.44
CA LYS A 359 -17.60 -0.97 -8.89
C LYS A 359 -19.06 -1.23 -9.21
N ILE A 360 -19.72 -2.08 -8.42
CA ILE A 360 -21.14 -2.42 -8.57
C ILE A 360 -22.02 -1.19 -8.29
N VAL A 361 -21.76 -0.46 -7.21
CA VAL A 361 -22.48 0.76 -6.85
C VAL A 361 -22.24 1.87 -7.88
N TYR A 362 -21.00 2.05 -8.32
CA TYR A 362 -20.64 3.03 -9.38
C TYR A 362 -21.25 2.70 -10.75
N GLY A 363 -21.79 1.50 -10.94
CA GLY A 363 -22.36 1.08 -12.24
C GLY A 363 -21.30 0.68 -13.28
N ASN A 364 -20.05 0.55 -12.90
CA ASN A 364 -18.92 0.22 -13.77
C ASN A 364 -18.55 -1.29 -13.75
N ALA A 365 -19.20 -2.08 -12.91
CA ALA A 365 -18.98 -3.51 -12.83
C ALA A 365 -19.43 -4.22 -14.11
N ASN A 366 -18.62 -5.19 -14.57
CA ASN A 366 -18.95 -6.09 -15.66
C ASN A 366 -19.47 -7.43 -15.15
N ALA A 367 -19.94 -8.30 -16.07
CA ALA A 367 -20.51 -9.58 -15.70
C ALA A 367 -19.51 -10.53 -15.02
N ARG A 368 -18.22 -10.47 -15.37
CA ARG A 368 -17.16 -11.26 -14.72
C ARG A 368 -16.95 -10.85 -13.27
N GLU A 369 -17.07 -9.57 -12.97
CA GLU A 369 -16.93 -9.05 -11.61
C GLU A 369 -18.11 -9.48 -10.72
N LEU A 370 -19.34 -9.52 -11.27
CA LEU A 370 -20.47 -10.13 -10.55
C LEU A 370 -20.27 -11.64 -10.34
N ARG A 371 -19.73 -12.38 -11.30
CA ARG A 371 -19.37 -13.80 -11.12
C ARG A 371 -18.27 -13.99 -10.07
N SER A 372 -17.26 -13.11 -10.04
CA SER A 372 -16.24 -13.12 -8.97
C SER A 372 -16.84 -12.90 -7.60
N LEU A 373 -17.83 -12.00 -7.47
CA LEU A 373 -18.59 -11.80 -6.23
C LEU A 373 -19.40 -13.04 -5.86
N CYS A 374 -20.06 -13.67 -6.81
CA CYS A 374 -20.81 -14.93 -6.63
C CYS A 374 -19.86 -16.04 -6.10
N GLY A 375 -18.69 -16.22 -6.71
CA GLY A 375 -17.67 -17.17 -6.26
C GLY A 375 -17.14 -16.87 -4.86
N ALA A 376 -17.04 -15.59 -4.48
CA ALA A 376 -16.66 -15.22 -3.12
C ALA A 376 -17.73 -15.64 -2.07
N PHE A 377 -18.99 -15.70 -2.44
CA PHE A 377 -20.09 -16.11 -1.53
C PHE A 377 -20.22 -17.62 -1.39
N GLU A 378 -19.69 -18.41 -2.30
CA GLU A 378 -19.81 -19.88 -2.31
C GLU A 378 -19.28 -20.52 -1.02
N ASN A 379 -18.18 -19.99 -0.47
CA ASN A 379 -17.53 -20.52 0.72
C ASN A 379 -18.09 -19.97 2.05
N LEU A 380 -18.97 -18.95 2.02
CA LEU A 380 -19.47 -18.30 3.24
C LEU A 380 -20.25 -19.24 4.18
N PRO A 381 -21.13 -20.13 3.69
CA PRO A 381 -21.86 -21.09 4.56
C PRO A 381 -20.89 -22.03 5.28
N GLN A 382 -19.87 -22.53 4.60
CA GLN A 382 -18.84 -23.39 5.18
C GLN A 382 -18.04 -22.66 6.25
N ILE A 383 -17.56 -21.44 5.96
CA ILE A 383 -16.80 -20.60 6.91
C ILE A 383 -17.66 -20.36 8.16
N LYS A 384 -18.93 -19.97 7.99
CA LYS A 384 -19.84 -19.73 9.11
C LYS A 384 -20.00 -20.98 9.99
N ASN A 385 -20.14 -22.16 9.41
CA ASN A 385 -20.23 -23.41 10.13
C ASN A 385 -18.93 -23.74 10.88
N LEU A 386 -17.78 -23.51 10.28
CA LEU A 386 -16.49 -23.74 10.92
C LEU A 386 -16.29 -22.86 12.15
N ILE A 387 -16.53 -21.56 12.03
CA ILE A 387 -16.32 -20.60 13.14
C ILE A 387 -17.36 -20.70 14.24
N SER A 388 -18.56 -21.24 13.95
CA SER A 388 -19.63 -21.42 14.95
C SER A 388 -19.26 -22.38 16.08
N LYS A 389 -18.20 -23.18 15.93
CA LYS A 389 -17.72 -24.12 16.93
C LYS A 389 -16.83 -23.47 17.99
N PHE A 390 -16.40 -22.23 17.81
CA PHE A 390 -15.54 -21.50 18.75
C PHE A 390 -16.36 -20.71 19.76
N ASP A 391 -15.85 -20.61 20.99
CA ASP A 391 -16.56 -20.01 22.11
C ASP A 391 -16.16 -18.57 22.46
N SER A 392 -15.09 -18.03 21.92
CA SER A 392 -14.67 -16.66 22.19
C SER A 392 -15.71 -15.64 21.74
N CYS A 393 -15.85 -14.55 22.48
CA CYS A 393 -16.82 -13.49 22.20
C CYS A 393 -16.70 -12.94 20.77
N LEU A 394 -15.46 -12.75 20.30
CA LEU A 394 -15.23 -12.24 18.96
C LEU A 394 -15.64 -13.25 17.88
N MET A 395 -15.35 -14.54 18.04
CA MET A 395 -15.74 -15.57 17.09
C MET A 395 -17.26 -15.72 17.01
N ARG A 396 -17.96 -15.65 18.13
CA ARG A 396 -19.45 -15.64 18.15
C ARG A 396 -19.99 -14.44 17.39
N LYS A 397 -19.43 -13.24 17.63
CA LYS A 397 -19.81 -12.03 16.90
C LYS A 397 -19.57 -12.17 15.39
N LEU A 398 -18.43 -12.71 14.97
CA LEU A 398 -18.14 -12.95 13.55
C LEU A 398 -19.13 -13.95 12.95
N THR A 399 -19.52 -14.99 13.69
CA THR A 399 -20.55 -15.95 13.25
C THR A 399 -21.91 -15.28 13.01
N GLU A 400 -22.29 -14.32 13.84
CA GLU A 400 -23.52 -13.53 13.66
C GLU A 400 -23.39 -12.54 12.49
N ASP A 401 -22.22 -11.93 12.31
CA ASP A 401 -21.99 -10.89 11.31
C ASP A 401 -21.80 -11.45 9.89
N ILE A 402 -21.38 -12.71 9.74
CA ILE A 402 -21.30 -13.37 8.43
C ILE A 402 -22.70 -13.82 8.00
N ASP A 403 -23.24 -13.14 6.98
CA ASP A 403 -24.42 -13.54 6.24
C ASP A 403 -23.98 -14.45 5.07
N PRO A 404 -24.54 -15.65 4.92
CA PRO A 404 -24.23 -16.54 3.79
C PRO A 404 -24.54 -15.97 2.42
N LEU A 405 -25.44 -14.96 2.32
CA LEU A 405 -25.85 -14.27 1.10
C LEU A 405 -26.35 -15.24 0.00
N GLU A 406 -27.00 -16.33 0.40
CA GLU A 406 -27.46 -17.39 -0.51
C GLU A 406 -28.45 -16.88 -1.56
N ASP A 407 -29.31 -15.94 -1.20
CA ASP A 407 -30.26 -15.27 -2.10
C ASP A 407 -29.53 -14.53 -3.23
N ILE A 408 -28.47 -13.80 -2.93
CA ILE A 408 -27.67 -13.06 -3.92
C ILE A 408 -26.80 -14.02 -4.73
N HIS A 409 -26.19 -15.01 -4.08
CA HIS A 409 -25.41 -16.05 -4.74
C HIS A 409 -26.28 -16.77 -5.78
N GLN A 410 -27.50 -17.20 -5.41
CA GLN A 410 -28.42 -17.87 -6.30
C GLN A 410 -28.87 -16.95 -7.45
N LEU A 411 -29.21 -15.69 -7.17
CA LEU A 411 -29.59 -14.72 -8.18
C LEU A 411 -28.53 -14.58 -9.28
N ILE A 412 -27.28 -14.32 -8.88
CA ILE A 412 -26.17 -14.15 -9.83
C ILE A 412 -25.87 -15.48 -10.55
N GLY A 413 -25.85 -16.58 -9.80
CA GLY A 413 -25.53 -17.92 -10.31
C GLY A 413 -26.52 -18.45 -11.35
N THR A 414 -27.83 -18.15 -11.19
CA THR A 414 -28.86 -18.55 -12.15
C THR A 414 -28.96 -17.62 -13.36
N ALA A 415 -28.65 -16.32 -13.16
CA ALA A 415 -28.86 -15.32 -14.20
C ALA A 415 -27.65 -15.12 -15.15
N ILE A 416 -26.43 -15.12 -14.60
CA ILE A 416 -25.24 -14.74 -15.34
C ILE A 416 -24.46 -15.98 -15.79
N GLU A 417 -23.99 -16.00 -17.03
CA GLU A 417 -23.14 -17.06 -17.60
C GLU A 417 -21.90 -17.31 -16.74
N GLU A 418 -21.35 -18.54 -16.81
CA GLU A 418 -20.18 -18.92 -16.01
C GLU A 418 -18.91 -18.21 -16.50
N GLU A 419 -18.76 -18.09 -17.81
CA GLU A 419 -17.66 -17.41 -18.48
C GLU A 419 -18.19 -16.26 -19.36
N PRO A 420 -18.72 -15.17 -18.76
CA PRO A 420 -19.29 -14.10 -19.55
C PRO A 420 -18.21 -13.32 -20.31
N PRO A 421 -18.55 -12.68 -21.43
CA PRO A 421 -17.62 -11.82 -22.16
C PRO A 421 -17.14 -10.65 -21.29
N PHE A 422 -16.04 -10.05 -21.69
CA PHE A 422 -15.46 -8.91 -20.95
C PHE A 422 -16.35 -7.67 -21.04
N SER A 423 -16.91 -7.41 -22.23
CA SER A 423 -17.73 -6.24 -22.49
C SER A 423 -19.21 -6.56 -22.35
N VAL A 424 -19.91 -5.79 -21.54
CA VAL A 424 -21.38 -5.89 -21.38
C VAL A 424 -22.15 -5.58 -22.66
N ARG A 425 -21.49 -5.10 -23.72
CA ARG A 425 -22.09 -4.77 -25.01
C ARG A 425 -21.92 -5.87 -26.08
N GLU A 426 -21.26 -6.98 -25.74
CA GLU A 426 -21.00 -8.07 -26.69
C GLU A 426 -22.13 -9.10 -26.73
N GLY A 427 -23.03 -9.09 -25.77
CA GLY A 427 -24.07 -10.10 -25.56
C GLY A 427 -23.50 -11.40 -24.98
N GLY A 428 -24.38 -12.37 -24.64
CA GLY A 428 -23.98 -13.61 -23.99
C GLY A 428 -23.68 -13.43 -22.51
N LEU A 429 -24.34 -12.49 -21.87
CA LEU A 429 -24.21 -12.21 -20.42
C LEU A 429 -25.12 -13.09 -19.58
N ILE A 430 -26.34 -13.34 -20.07
CA ILE A 430 -27.44 -13.95 -19.34
C ILE A 430 -27.60 -15.41 -19.79
N LYS A 431 -27.74 -16.31 -18.82
CA LYS A 431 -27.97 -17.74 -19.05
C LYS A 431 -29.27 -17.99 -19.82
N GLU A 432 -29.26 -19.00 -20.68
CA GLU A 432 -30.48 -19.53 -21.29
C GLU A 432 -31.42 -20.10 -20.22
N GLY A 433 -32.73 -19.85 -20.37
CA GLY A 433 -33.73 -20.22 -19.42
C GLY A 433 -33.97 -19.23 -18.27
N TYR A 434 -33.20 -18.13 -18.20
CA TYR A 434 -33.44 -17.13 -17.16
C TYR A 434 -34.57 -16.15 -17.49
N ASN A 435 -34.71 -15.78 -18.77
CA ASN A 435 -35.76 -14.86 -19.21
C ASN A 435 -36.39 -15.33 -20.54
N GLU A 436 -37.69 -15.66 -20.50
CA GLU A 436 -38.44 -16.24 -21.63
C GLU A 436 -38.45 -15.29 -22.87
N GLU A 437 -38.54 -13.97 -22.66
CA GLU A 437 -38.57 -13.01 -23.76
C GLU A 437 -37.22 -12.91 -24.48
N LEU A 438 -36.14 -12.95 -23.72
CA LEU A 438 -34.77 -12.96 -24.25
C LEU A 438 -34.52 -14.26 -25.03
N ASP A 439 -34.94 -15.39 -24.50
CA ASP A 439 -34.77 -16.70 -25.15
C ASP A 439 -35.59 -16.77 -26.46
N ALA A 440 -36.76 -16.19 -26.51
CA ALA A 440 -37.55 -16.06 -27.73
C ALA A 440 -36.81 -15.23 -28.81
N VAL A 441 -36.23 -14.09 -28.43
CA VAL A 441 -35.44 -13.24 -29.35
C VAL A 441 -34.18 -13.97 -29.84
N ARG A 442 -33.49 -14.72 -28.98
CA ARG A 442 -32.32 -15.55 -29.35
C ARG A 442 -32.70 -16.70 -30.29
N SER A 443 -33.84 -17.32 -30.05
CA SER A 443 -34.40 -18.37 -30.92
C SER A 443 -34.71 -17.82 -32.30
N ASP A 444 -35.35 -16.65 -32.40
CA ASP A 444 -35.66 -15.96 -33.66
C ASP A 444 -34.36 -15.58 -34.41
N MET A 445 -33.31 -15.17 -33.70
CA MET A 445 -32.01 -14.87 -34.27
C MET A 445 -31.33 -16.15 -34.83
N ASN A 446 -31.37 -17.26 -34.11
CA ASN A 446 -30.82 -18.55 -34.53
C ASN A 446 -31.58 -19.09 -35.70
N ASN A 447 -32.91 -19.02 -35.69
CA ASN A 447 -33.73 -19.39 -36.85
C ASN A 447 -33.43 -18.57 -38.09
N SER A 448 -33.25 -17.25 -37.93
CA SER A 448 -32.87 -16.35 -39.02
C SER A 448 -31.45 -16.64 -39.55
N THR A 449 -30.56 -17.07 -38.70
CA THR A 449 -29.19 -17.50 -39.11
C THR A 449 -29.24 -18.83 -39.91
N SER A 450 -30.12 -19.75 -39.54
CA SER A 450 -30.33 -21.00 -40.32
C SER A 450 -30.93 -20.73 -41.69
N LEU A 451 -31.77 -19.70 -41.84
CA LEU A 451 -32.29 -19.25 -43.10
C LEU A 451 -31.19 -18.70 -44.04
N LEU A 452 -30.09 -18.14 -43.53
CA LEU A 452 -28.93 -17.75 -44.37
C LEU A 452 -28.30 -18.96 -45.05
N ALA A 453 -28.15 -20.09 -44.36
CA ALA A 453 -27.64 -21.33 -44.93
C ALA A 453 -28.61 -21.90 -45.97
N GLN A 454 -29.90 -21.76 -45.74
CA GLN A 454 -30.93 -22.15 -46.70
C GLN A 454 -30.90 -21.27 -47.94
N ILE A 455 -30.82 -19.95 -47.81
CA ILE A 455 -30.63 -19.02 -48.95
C ILE A 455 -29.35 -19.37 -49.73
N GLU A 456 -28.25 -19.69 -49.05
CA GLU A 456 -27.04 -20.13 -49.75
C GLU A 456 -27.26 -21.37 -50.60
N LEU A 457 -27.99 -22.36 -50.13
CA LEU A 457 -28.36 -23.57 -50.88
C LEU A 457 -29.29 -23.26 -52.05
N GLU A 458 -30.37 -22.53 -51.82
CA GLU A 458 -31.35 -22.12 -52.83
C GLU A 458 -30.68 -21.28 -53.93
N GLN A 459 -29.80 -20.35 -53.58
CA GLN A 459 -29.08 -19.55 -54.54
C GLN A 459 -28.04 -20.39 -55.35
N LYS A 460 -27.44 -21.41 -54.73
CA LYS A 460 -26.57 -22.37 -55.45
C LYS A 460 -27.36 -23.21 -56.49
N GLU A 461 -28.53 -23.66 -56.10
CA GLU A 461 -29.42 -24.43 -57.01
C GLU A 461 -29.95 -23.54 -58.13
N LYS A 462 -30.44 -22.34 -57.83
CA LYS A 462 -31.01 -21.39 -58.79
C LYS A 462 -29.99 -20.91 -59.82
N THR A 463 -28.75 -20.64 -59.39
CA THR A 463 -27.69 -20.09 -60.27
C THR A 463 -26.81 -21.16 -60.89
N GLY A 464 -26.82 -22.38 -60.39
CA GLY A 464 -25.92 -23.44 -60.78
C GLY A 464 -24.44 -23.12 -60.49
N ILE A 465 -24.14 -22.30 -59.48
CA ILE A 465 -22.79 -21.90 -59.11
C ILE A 465 -22.37 -22.69 -57.84
N PRO A 466 -21.58 -23.75 -57.94
CA PRO A 466 -21.27 -24.62 -56.79
C PRO A 466 -20.45 -23.96 -55.71
N LYS A 467 -19.65 -22.92 -56.05
CA LYS A 467 -18.75 -22.21 -55.15
C LYS A 467 -19.32 -20.89 -54.60
N LEU A 468 -20.62 -20.64 -54.77
CA LEU A 468 -21.30 -19.53 -54.19
C LEU A 468 -21.28 -19.65 -52.64
N LYS A 469 -20.98 -18.59 -51.95
CA LYS A 469 -20.98 -18.50 -50.46
C LYS A 469 -21.69 -17.25 -50.02
N VAL A 470 -22.46 -17.34 -48.93
CA VAL A 470 -22.92 -16.19 -48.17
C VAL A 470 -21.90 -15.83 -47.13
N GLY A 471 -21.45 -14.58 -47.06
CA GLY A 471 -20.47 -14.07 -46.10
C GLY A 471 -20.98 -12.78 -45.47
N TYR A 472 -20.30 -12.35 -44.38
CA TYR A 472 -20.59 -11.09 -43.67
C TYR A 472 -19.36 -10.17 -43.67
N ASN A 473 -19.59 -8.88 -43.85
CA ASN A 473 -18.57 -7.86 -43.72
C ASN A 473 -19.14 -6.67 -42.97
N ARG A 474 -18.39 -6.15 -42.00
CA ARG A 474 -18.83 -5.00 -41.14
C ARG A 474 -19.22 -3.74 -41.91
N VAL A 475 -18.66 -3.52 -43.13
CA VAL A 475 -18.90 -2.32 -43.95
C VAL A 475 -20.12 -2.48 -44.86
N PHE A 476 -20.31 -3.71 -45.41
CA PHE A 476 -21.31 -3.97 -46.44
C PHE A 476 -22.45 -4.90 -46.01
N GLY A 477 -22.38 -5.44 -44.79
CA GLY A 477 -23.35 -6.41 -44.29
C GLY A 477 -23.18 -7.81 -44.88
N TYR A 478 -24.28 -8.55 -44.99
CA TYR A 478 -24.25 -9.88 -45.63
C TYR A 478 -24.19 -9.74 -47.15
N TYR A 479 -23.41 -10.61 -47.79
CA TYR A 479 -23.17 -10.62 -49.21
C TYR A 479 -23.07 -12.05 -49.77
N ILE A 480 -23.39 -12.20 -51.04
CA ILE A 480 -23.15 -13.41 -51.81
C ILE A 480 -21.81 -13.24 -52.53
N GLU A 481 -20.89 -14.14 -52.31
CA GLU A 481 -19.57 -14.15 -52.96
C GLU A 481 -19.59 -15.15 -54.13
N VAL A 482 -19.28 -14.64 -55.31
CA VAL A 482 -19.18 -15.42 -56.56
C VAL A 482 -17.77 -15.28 -57.11
N THR A 483 -17.08 -16.41 -57.38
CA THR A 483 -15.75 -16.42 -58.00
C THR A 483 -15.83 -15.93 -59.43
N ASN A 484 -14.79 -15.23 -59.92
CA ASN A 484 -14.76 -14.65 -61.28
C ASN A 484 -15.02 -15.66 -62.39
N SER A 485 -14.77 -16.95 -62.15
CA SER A 485 -15.03 -18.06 -63.10
C SER A 485 -16.51 -18.27 -63.42
N TYR A 486 -17.41 -17.75 -62.60
CA TYR A 486 -18.87 -17.93 -62.72
C TYR A 486 -19.64 -16.62 -62.88
N LYS A 487 -18.93 -15.53 -63.20
CA LYS A 487 -19.50 -14.18 -63.32
C LYS A 487 -20.66 -14.08 -64.35
N ASP A 488 -20.55 -14.80 -65.44
CA ASP A 488 -21.54 -14.82 -66.51
C ASP A 488 -22.84 -15.58 -66.14
N LYS A 489 -22.83 -16.30 -64.96
CA LYS A 489 -23.99 -17.01 -64.48
C LYS A 489 -24.76 -16.25 -63.38
N VAL A 490 -24.31 -15.04 -63.07
CA VAL A 490 -24.94 -14.22 -62.02
C VAL A 490 -26.26 -13.62 -62.58
N PRO A 491 -27.39 -13.79 -61.87
CA PRO A 491 -28.68 -13.22 -62.29
C PRO A 491 -28.68 -11.68 -62.31
N GLU A 492 -29.45 -11.07 -63.19
CA GLU A 492 -29.56 -9.59 -63.27
C GLU A 492 -30.11 -8.94 -61.98
N GLU A 493 -30.85 -9.69 -61.18
CA GLU A 493 -31.37 -9.23 -59.88
C GLU A 493 -30.32 -9.06 -58.78
N TYR A 494 -29.07 -9.55 -58.98
CA TYR A 494 -27.99 -9.39 -58.02
C TYR A 494 -27.36 -8.01 -58.13
N ILE A 495 -27.38 -7.26 -57.07
CA ILE A 495 -26.79 -5.93 -57.00
C ILE A 495 -25.32 -6.07 -56.57
N ARG A 496 -24.37 -5.71 -57.46
CA ARG A 496 -22.94 -5.78 -57.19
C ARG A 496 -22.54 -4.70 -56.20
N LYS A 497 -21.86 -5.07 -55.12
CA LYS A 497 -21.35 -4.18 -54.06
C LYS A 497 -19.85 -4.00 -54.09
N GLN A 498 -19.08 -5.07 -54.38
CA GLN A 498 -17.64 -5.00 -54.35
C GLN A 498 -17.02 -5.98 -55.37
N THR A 499 -15.97 -5.52 -56.05
CA THR A 499 -15.14 -6.35 -56.94
C THR A 499 -13.80 -6.58 -56.25
N LEU A 500 -13.38 -7.82 -56.08
CA LEU A 500 -12.10 -8.28 -55.55
C LEU A 500 -11.31 -8.97 -56.68
N THR A 501 -10.02 -9.24 -56.43
CA THR A 501 -9.12 -9.84 -57.42
C THR A 501 -9.62 -11.20 -57.94
N ASN A 502 -10.24 -12.03 -57.07
CA ASN A 502 -10.65 -13.38 -57.39
C ASN A 502 -12.15 -13.65 -57.34
N CYS A 503 -12.97 -12.67 -56.88
CA CYS A 503 -14.41 -12.82 -56.70
C CYS A 503 -15.12 -11.48 -56.77
N GLU A 504 -16.41 -11.52 -56.98
CA GLU A 504 -17.31 -10.36 -56.84
C GLU A 504 -18.33 -10.63 -55.71
N ARG A 505 -18.75 -9.57 -55.01
CA ARG A 505 -19.71 -9.61 -53.91
C ARG A 505 -20.99 -8.93 -54.34
N TYR A 506 -22.10 -9.60 -54.13
CA TYR A 506 -23.42 -9.21 -54.51
C TYR A 506 -24.35 -9.21 -53.33
N ILE A 507 -25.47 -8.47 -53.41
CA ILE A 507 -26.61 -8.57 -52.49
C ILE A 507 -27.90 -8.81 -53.26
N THR A 508 -28.83 -9.48 -52.61
CA THR A 508 -30.22 -9.62 -53.07
C THR A 508 -31.15 -8.90 -52.09
N GLN A 509 -32.37 -8.58 -52.52
CA GLN A 509 -33.36 -7.93 -51.65
C GLN A 509 -33.71 -8.84 -50.45
N GLU A 510 -33.88 -10.15 -50.71
CA GLU A 510 -34.14 -11.17 -49.72
C GLU A 510 -33.05 -11.24 -48.64
N LEU A 511 -31.77 -11.23 -49.05
CA LEU A 511 -30.62 -11.23 -48.13
C LEU A 511 -30.57 -9.96 -47.29
N LYS A 512 -30.96 -8.81 -47.89
CA LYS A 512 -31.02 -7.53 -47.19
C LYS A 512 -32.16 -7.46 -46.15
N ASP A 513 -33.31 -8.02 -46.49
CA ASP A 513 -34.46 -8.09 -45.55
C ASP A 513 -34.17 -9.04 -44.40
N LEU A 514 -33.49 -10.18 -44.66
CA LEU A 514 -33.03 -11.08 -43.61
C LEU A 514 -31.94 -10.46 -42.76
N GLU A 515 -31.00 -9.73 -43.34
CA GLU A 515 -29.99 -8.93 -42.61
C GLU A 515 -30.63 -7.98 -41.62
N GLY A 516 -31.64 -7.19 -42.09
CA GLY A 516 -32.35 -6.25 -41.20
C GLY A 516 -33.02 -6.97 -40.01
N ARG A 517 -33.58 -8.18 -40.25
CA ARG A 517 -34.16 -9.00 -39.15
C ARG A 517 -33.10 -9.50 -38.18
N ILE A 518 -31.98 -10.04 -38.66
CA ILE A 518 -30.88 -10.58 -37.84
C ILE A 518 -30.25 -9.46 -37.01
N LEU A 519 -29.86 -8.34 -37.62
CA LEU A 519 -29.25 -7.23 -36.93
C LEU A 519 -30.21 -6.59 -35.91
N GLY A 520 -31.50 -6.40 -36.27
CA GLY A 520 -32.50 -5.89 -35.35
C GLY A 520 -32.82 -6.83 -34.19
N ALA A 521 -32.76 -8.14 -34.39
CA ALA A 521 -32.90 -9.12 -33.31
C ALA A 521 -31.67 -9.12 -32.39
N LYS A 522 -30.47 -9.00 -32.95
CA LYS A 522 -29.20 -8.92 -32.24
C LYS A 522 -29.14 -7.70 -31.33
N ASP A 523 -29.46 -6.51 -31.88
CA ASP A 523 -29.46 -5.26 -31.10
C ASP A 523 -30.51 -5.30 -29.97
N ARG A 524 -31.69 -5.89 -30.24
CA ARG A 524 -32.71 -6.12 -29.20
C ARG A 524 -32.22 -7.08 -28.12
N SER A 525 -31.60 -8.19 -28.49
CA SER A 525 -31.04 -9.17 -27.55
C SER A 525 -29.99 -8.51 -26.64
N PHE A 526 -29.07 -7.75 -27.21
CA PHE A 526 -28.03 -7.03 -26.43
C PHE A 526 -28.62 -5.99 -25.51
N GLY A 527 -29.62 -5.23 -25.96
CA GLY A 527 -30.34 -4.27 -25.15
C GLY A 527 -31.08 -4.91 -23.95
N MET A 528 -31.73 -6.05 -24.20
CA MET A 528 -32.43 -6.83 -23.16
C MET A 528 -31.43 -7.44 -22.17
N GLU A 529 -30.35 -8.05 -22.65
CA GLU A 529 -29.30 -8.60 -21.77
C GLU A 529 -28.68 -7.55 -20.88
N TYR A 530 -28.41 -6.37 -21.40
CA TYR A 530 -27.88 -5.26 -20.61
C TYR A 530 -28.89 -4.76 -19.58
N ALA A 531 -30.17 -4.67 -19.92
CA ALA A 531 -31.22 -4.25 -18.99
C ALA A 531 -31.37 -5.25 -17.81
N ILE A 532 -31.40 -6.55 -18.11
CA ILE A 532 -31.46 -7.61 -17.11
C ILE A 532 -30.20 -7.56 -16.22
N PHE A 533 -29.02 -7.45 -16.81
CA PHE A 533 -27.76 -7.32 -16.09
C PHE A 533 -27.76 -6.11 -15.14
N ASP A 534 -28.23 -4.95 -15.62
CA ASP A 534 -28.28 -3.71 -14.81
C ASP A 534 -29.30 -3.83 -13.66
N GLU A 535 -30.42 -4.54 -13.86
CA GLU A 535 -31.37 -4.86 -12.80
C GLU A 535 -30.75 -5.73 -11.72
N ILE A 536 -30.06 -6.83 -12.09
CA ILE A 536 -29.32 -7.70 -11.16
C ILE A 536 -28.28 -6.90 -10.40
N ARG A 537 -27.48 -6.09 -11.08
CA ARG A 537 -26.47 -5.21 -10.49
C ARG A 537 -27.09 -4.30 -9.42
N LYS A 538 -28.26 -3.69 -9.72
CA LYS A 538 -28.99 -2.83 -8.77
C LYS A 538 -29.50 -3.60 -7.56
N VAL A 539 -29.99 -4.82 -7.74
CA VAL A 539 -30.41 -5.68 -6.62
C VAL A 539 -29.22 -5.97 -5.70
N VAL A 540 -28.05 -6.30 -6.27
CA VAL A 540 -26.82 -6.49 -5.49
C VAL A 540 -26.42 -5.20 -4.76
N ALA A 541 -26.43 -4.05 -5.44
CA ALA A 541 -26.12 -2.75 -4.86
C ALA A 541 -27.04 -2.38 -3.67
N ASN A 542 -28.33 -2.72 -3.76
CA ASN A 542 -29.30 -2.47 -2.67
C ASN A 542 -29.06 -3.33 -1.41
N ASN A 543 -28.26 -4.41 -1.51
CA ASN A 543 -27.85 -5.23 -0.38
C ASN A 543 -26.47 -4.86 0.19
N LEU A 544 -26.00 -3.66 -0.10
CA LEU A 544 -24.68 -3.17 0.29
C LEU A 544 -24.36 -3.40 1.78
N ASP A 545 -25.23 -2.97 2.69
CA ASP A 545 -25.02 -3.06 4.14
C ASP A 545 -24.77 -4.51 4.62
N ARG A 546 -25.49 -5.50 4.05
CA ARG A 546 -25.34 -6.94 4.37
C ARG A 546 -23.98 -7.45 3.88
N ILE A 547 -23.64 -7.11 2.64
CA ILE A 547 -22.39 -7.56 1.99
C ILE A 547 -21.18 -6.95 2.67
N GLU A 548 -21.22 -5.67 3.03
CA GLU A 548 -20.15 -5.01 3.77
C GLU A 548 -19.92 -5.58 5.15
N LYS A 549 -20.97 -5.83 5.88
CA LYS A 549 -20.87 -6.44 7.21
C LYS A 549 -20.20 -7.80 7.14
N THR A 550 -20.55 -8.60 6.15
CA THR A 550 -19.93 -9.90 5.87
C THR A 550 -18.46 -9.73 5.45
N ALA A 551 -18.15 -8.79 4.56
CA ALA A 551 -16.78 -8.53 4.09
C ALA A 551 -15.84 -8.14 5.26
N LYS A 552 -16.30 -7.24 6.16
CA LYS A 552 -15.55 -6.85 7.36
C LYS A 552 -15.34 -8.02 8.33
N ALA A 553 -16.33 -8.89 8.48
CA ALA A 553 -16.21 -10.09 9.31
C ALA A 553 -15.21 -11.09 8.72
N ILE A 554 -15.22 -11.31 7.41
CA ILE A 554 -14.25 -12.15 6.69
C ILE A 554 -12.84 -11.58 6.78
N ALA A 555 -12.67 -10.27 6.58
CA ALA A 555 -11.38 -9.61 6.74
C ALA A 555 -10.82 -9.80 8.16
N THR A 556 -11.68 -9.67 9.17
CA THR A 556 -11.30 -9.87 10.58
C THR A 556 -10.89 -11.32 10.84
N LEU A 557 -11.67 -12.28 10.35
CA LEU A 557 -11.36 -13.70 10.46
C LEU A 557 -10.02 -14.05 9.78
N ASP A 558 -9.77 -13.51 8.61
CA ASP A 558 -8.53 -13.73 7.85
C ASP A 558 -7.30 -13.18 8.62
N VAL A 559 -7.41 -12.01 9.24
CA VAL A 559 -6.35 -11.46 10.10
C VAL A 559 -6.11 -12.34 11.32
N LEU A 560 -7.16 -12.76 12.03
CA LEU A 560 -7.04 -13.64 13.20
C LEU A 560 -6.39 -14.97 12.81
N THR A 561 -6.81 -15.55 11.69
CA THR A 561 -6.25 -16.81 11.16
C THR A 561 -4.79 -16.64 10.76
N SER A 562 -4.43 -15.51 10.14
CA SER A 562 -3.05 -15.17 9.81
C SER A 562 -2.16 -15.10 11.05
N LEU A 563 -2.61 -14.39 12.09
CA LEU A 563 -1.89 -14.27 13.36
C LEU A 563 -1.77 -15.61 14.11
N ALA A 564 -2.82 -16.43 14.05
CA ALA A 564 -2.81 -17.78 14.63
C ALA A 564 -1.83 -18.71 13.90
N ASN A 565 -1.77 -18.65 12.56
CA ASN A 565 -0.79 -19.40 11.77
C ASN A 565 0.65 -18.99 12.13
N VAL A 566 0.91 -17.67 12.19
CA VAL A 566 2.25 -17.17 12.57
C VAL A 566 2.61 -17.59 14.00
N ALA A 567 1.66 -17.53 14.93
CA ALA A 567 1.88 -17.94 16.31
C ALA A 567 2.21 -19.42 16.44
N SER A 568 1.47 -20.28 15.74
CA SER A 568 1.70 -21.73 15.73
C SER A 568 3.03 -22.10 15.06
N ASP A 569 3.33 -21.52 13.89
CA ASP A 569 4.54 -21.83 13.13
C ASP A 569 5.83 -21.42 13.86
N ASN A 570 5.78 -20.36 14.69
CA ASN A 570 6.95 -19.76 15.35
C ASN A 570 6.95 -19.97 16.87
N ASN A 571 6.05 -20.79 17.42
CA ASN A 571 5.92 -21.03 18.87
C ASN A 571 5.81 -19.71 19.66
N TYR A 572 4.86 -18.85 19.31
CA TYR A 572 4.55 -17.63 20.04
C TYR A 572 3.56 -17.93 21.17
N THR A 573 3.66 -17.17 22.25
CA THR A 573 2.81 -17.33 23.43
C THR A 573 1.79 -16.20 23.54
N ARG A 574 0.66 -16.48 24.20
CA ARG A 574 -0.34 -15.47 24.53
C ARG A 574 0.21 -14.55 25.62
N PRO A 575 0.38 -13.23 25.40
CA PRO A 575 0.81 -12.30 26.43
C PRO A 575 -0.32 -11.94 27.40
N GLU A 576 0.03 -11.75 28.68
CA GLU A 576 -0.87 -11.15 29.67
C GLU A 576 -0.84 -9.63 29.53
N VAL A 577 -1.89 -9.05 28.98
CA VAL A 577 -2.00 -7.59 28.84
C VAL A 577 -2.90 -7.03 29.94
N ASN A 578 -2.37 -6.07 30.71
CA ASN A 578 -3.05 -5.52 31.88
C ASN A 578 -2.78 -4.01 32.06
N GLN A 579 -3.32 -3.41 33.14
CA GLN A 579 -3.13 -1.99 33.48
C GLN A 579 -1.87 -1.74 34.33
N SER A 580 -1.06 -2.76 34.58
CA SER A 580 0.19 -2.55 35.33
C SER A 580 1.17 -1.68 34.53
N SER A 581 2.16 -1.16 35.23
CA SER A 581 3.25 -0.44 34.55
C SER A 581 4.40 -1.35 34.13
N LYS A 582 4.24 -2.69 34.25
CA LYS A 582 5.32 -3.66 34.07
C LYS A 582 5.41 -4.14 32.62
N ILE A 583 6.62 -4.42 32.18
CA ILE A 583 6.94 -5.18 30.97
C ILE A 583 7.90 -6.28 31.42
N ILE A 584 7.42 -7.51 31.47
CA ILE A 584 8.20 -8.69 31.85
C ILE A 584 8.15 -9.67 30.69
N LEU A 585 9.30 -9.95 30.10
CA LEU A 585 9.44 -10.89 29.01
C LEU A 585 10.49 -11.95 29.39
N LYS A 586 10.19 -13.22 29.16
CA LYS A 586 11.12 -14.33 29.37
C LYS A 586 11.43 -14.99 28.04
N ASP A 587 12.69 -15.33 27.83
CA ASP A 587 13.19 -15.93 26.60
C ASP A 587 12.65 -15.25 25.33
N SER A 588 12.57 -13.92 25.36
CA SER A 588 12.03 -13.16 24.24
C SER A 588 12.99 -13.17 23.05
N ARG A 589 12.41 -13.18 21.84
CA ARG A 589 13.12 -13.29 20.57
C ARG A 589 12.71 -12.15 19.64
N HIS A 590 13.59 -11.73 18.74
CA HIS A 590 13.26 -10.71 17.75
C HIS A 590 12.46 -11.34 16.60
N PRO A 591 11.18 -11.01 16.40
CA PRO A 591 10.30 -11.73 15.49
C PRO A 591 10.86 -11.82 14.06
N VAL A 592 11.30 -10.71 13.52
CA VAL A 592 11.76 -10.64 12.12
C VAL A 592 13.17 -11.23 11.94
N VAL A 593 14.09 -10.92 12.86
CA VAL A 593 15.48 -11.43 12.76
C VAL A 593 15.49 -12.94 12.90
N GLU A 594 14.71 -13.50 13.82
CA GLU A 594 14.56 -14.96 13.98
C GLU A 594 14.09 -15.60 12.67
N ALA A 595 13.08 -15.05 12.02
CA ALA A 595 12.54 -15.58 10.76
C ALA A 595 13.51 -15.47 9.57
N LEU A 596 14.47 -14.54 9.62
CA LEU A 596 15.50 -14.37 8.58
C LEU A 596 16.73 -15.25 8.80
N LEU A 597 16.94 -15.79 10.02
CA LEU A 597 18.09 -16.64 10.31
C LEU A 597 17.91 -18.01 9.65
N SER A 598 18.80 -18.32 8.71
CA SER A 598 18.83 -19.63 8.05
C SER A 598 19.74 -20.59 8.85
N GLY A 599 19.13 -21.47 9.66
CA GLY A 599 19.86 -22.60 10.29
C GLY A 599 20.61 -22.31 11.60
N ALA A 600 20.61 -21.09 12.10
CA ALA A 600 21.17 -20.77 13.44
C ALA A 600 20.04 -20.35 14.39
N PRO A 601 19.97 -20.88 15.62
CA PRO A 601 18.94 -20.47 16.57
C PRO A 601 19.17 -19.01 17.02
N PHE A 602 18.08 -18.26 17.19
CA PHE A 602 18.13 -16.93 17.79
C PHE A 602 18.45 -17.08 19.30
N VAL A 603 19.30 -16.21 19.85
CA VAL A 603 19.62 -16.22 21.29
C VAL A 603 18.55 -15.42 22.04
N PRO A 604 17.70 -16.07 22.87
CA PRO A 604 16.64 -15.39 23.57
C PRO A 604 17.17 -14.54 24.73
N ASN A 605 16.40 -13.49 25.09
CA ASN A 605 16.75 -12.57 26.16
C ASN A 605 15.55 -12.24 27.05
N ASP A 606 15.81 -12.05 28.33
CA ASP A 606 14.84 -11.59 29.32
C ASP A 606 14.79 -10.06 29.37
N VAL A 607 13.60 -9.54 29.70
CA VAL A 607 13.36 -8.12 29.91
C VAL A 607 12.53 -7.95 31.18
N THR A 608 12.89 -6.99 31.98
CA THR A 608 12.06 -6.55 33.10
C THR A 608 12.15 -5.02 33.19
N LEU A 609 11.04 -4.34 32.98
CA LEU A 609 10.90 -2.90 33.13
C LEU A 609 9.65 -2.61 33.97
N ASP A 610 9.75 -1.65 34.85
CA ASP A 610 8.63 -1.14 35.65
C ASP A 610 8.76 0.38 35.86
N ASN A 611 7.79 1.03 36.47
CA ASN A 611 7.89 2.46 36.79
C ASN A 611 8.55 2.72 38.15
N ASP A 612 9.04 1.70 38.85
CA ASP A 612 9.57 1.79 40.19
C ASP A 612 11.06 1.46 40.27
N SER A 613 11.40 0.20 40.29
CA SER A 613 12.76 -0.28 40.58
C SER A 613 13.64 -0.46 39.35
N ASN A 614 13.06 -0.63 38.17
CA ASN A 614 13.78 -0.86 36.92
C ASN A 614 13.11 -0.08 35.78
N ARG A 615 13.10 1.23 35.90
CA ARG A 615 12.46 2.14 34.95
C ARG A 615 13.33 2.36 33.73
N VAL A 616 14.63 2.55 33.93
CA VAL A 616 15.59 2.77 32.86
C VAL A 616 16.68 1.71 32.91
N ALA A 617 16.78 0.93 31.84
CA ALA A 617 17.84 -0.05 31.66
C ALA A 617 18.95 0.56 30.78
N ILE A 618 20.09 0.87 31.40
CA ILE A 618 21.30 1.30 30.68
C ILE A 618 21.99 0.04 30.11
N ILE A 619 22.16 0.00 28.77
CA ILE A 619 22.71 -1.16 28.08
C ILE A 619 24.06 -0.77 27.49
N THR A 620 25.15 -1.37 28.01
CA THR A 620 26.52 -1.15 27.55
C THR A 620 27.02 -2.33 26.71
N GLY A 621 28.07 -2.12 25.95
CA GLY A 621 28.71 -3.14 25.10
C GLY A 621 28.92 -2.67 23.65
N PRO A 622 29.62 -3.46 22.81
CA PRO A 622 29.91 -3.08 21.43
C PRO A 622 28.70 -3.11 20.51
N ASN A 623 28.72 -2.31 19.44
CA ASN A 623 27.57 -2.13 18.55
C ASN A 623 27.18 -3.38 17.78
N MET A 624 28.14 -4.23 17.40
CA MET A 624 27.88 -5.48 16.67
C MET A 624 27.34 -6.62 17.57
N ALA A 625 27.26 -6.42 18.87
CA ALA A 625 26.85 -7.45 19.80
C ALA A 625 25.33 -7.65 19.90
N GLY A 626 24.51 -6.74 19.30
CA GLY A 626 23.06 -6.89 19.20
C GLY A 626 22.24 -6.01 20.14
N LYS A 627 22.78 -4.91 20.72
CA LYS A 627 22.03 -3.96 21.58
C LYS A 627 20.79 -3.43 20.91
N SER A 628 20.95 -2.82 19.71
CA SER A 628 19.85 -2.23 18.96
C SER A 628 18.79 -3.26 18.55
N THR A 629 19.21 -4.50 18.22
CA THR A 629 18.31 -5.62 17.92
C THR A 629 17.46 -5.98 19.14
N TYR A 630 18.09 -6.07 20.33
CA TYR A 630 17.40 -6.35 21.58
C TYR A 630 16.38 -5.26 21.94
N MET A 631 16.74 -3.99 21.80
CA MET A 631 15.82 -2.90 22.12
C MET A 631 14.63 -2.85 21.16
N ARG A 632 14.87 -3.03 19.85
CA ARG A 632 13.80 -3.13 18.85
C ARG A 632 12.91 -4.35 19.10
N GLN A 633 13.47 -5.48 19.51
CA GLN A 633 12.73 -6.68 19.89
C GLN A 633 11.68 -6.36 20.96
N VAL A 634 12.05 -5.66 22.03
CA VAL A 634 11.14 -5.27 23.11
C VAL A 634 10.01 -4.40 22.60
N ALA A 635 10.33 -3.36 21.82
CA ALA A 635 9.33 -2.48 21.23
C ALA A 635 8.35 -3.23 20.31
N LEU A 636 8.86 -4.13 19.45
CA LEU A 636 8.02 -4.93 18.55
C LEU A 636 7.11 -5.90 19.31
N ILE A 637 7.59 -6.52 20.40
CA ILE A 637 6.79 -7.42 21.23
C ILE A 637 5.66 -6.65 21.92
N VAL A 638 5.92 -5.47 22.47
CA VAL A 638 4.90 -4.60 23.07
C VAL A 638 3.87 -4.18 22.03
N LEU A 639 4.30 -3.80 20.85
CA LEU A 639 3.42 -3.44 19.74
C LEU A 639 2.54 -4.62 19.31
N MET A 640 3.12 -5.82 19.12
CA MET A 640 2.39 -7.03 18.76
C MET A 640 1.34 -7.39 19.82
N ALA A 641 1.69 -7.30 21.12
CA ALA A 641 0.75 -7.55 22.21
C ALA A 641 -0.44 -6.59 22.17
N GLN A 642 -0.21 -5.29 21.96
CA GLN A 642 -1.27 -4.27 21.90
C GLN A 642 -2.04 -4.28 20.58
N MET A 643 -1.52 -4.88 19.55
CA MET A 643 -2.28 -5.21 18.34
C MET A 643 -3.27 -6.38 18.59
N GLY A 644 -3.08 -7.14 19.67
CA GLY A 644 -3.88 -8.33 20.04
C GLY A 644 -3.26 -9.64 19.56
N SER A 645 -2.00 -9.64 19.09
CA SER A 645 -1.28 -10.84 18.63
C SER A 645 -0.61 -11.59 19.79
N PHE A 646 -0.26 -12.86 19.54
CA PHE A 646 0.70 -13.60 20.34
C PHE A 646 2.13 -13.09 20.05
N VAL A 647 3.07 -13.36 20.96
CA VAL A 647 4.41 -12.76 20.96
C VAL A 647 5.51 -13.81 21.06
N PRO A 648 6.70 -13.55 20.50
CA PRO A 648 7.86 -14.46 20.52
C PRO A 648 8.57 -14.44 21.89
N ALA A 649 7.97 -15.08 22.88
CA ALA A 649 8.52 -15.23 24.22
C ALA A 649 8.04 -16.53 24.85
N SER A 650 8.68 -17.04 25.91
CA SER A 650 8.16 -18.15 26.72
C SER A 650 7.11 -17.68 27.73
N TYR A 651 7.23 -16.43 28.19
CA TYR A 651 6.24 -15.73 29.04
C TYR A 651 6.31 -14.23 28.75
N ALA A 652 5.16 -13.57 28.72
CA ALA A 652 5.06 -12.11 28.57
C ALA A 652 3.94 -11.54 29.43
N GLU A 653 4.27 -10.59 30.32
CA GLU A 653 3.34 -9.71 31.03
C GLU A 653 3.60 -8.28 30.57
N ILE A 654 2.60 -7.60 30.01
CA ILE A 654 2.74 -6.30 29.38
C ILE A 654 1.66 -5.36 29.89
N GLY A 655 2.07 -4.39 30.70
CA GLY A 655 1.25 -3.23 31.00
C GLY A 655 1.10 -2.34 29.77
N VAL A 656 -0.11 -1.87 29.53
CA VAL A 656 -0.43 -1.04 28.34
C VAL A 656 0.47 0.20 28.29
N VAL A 657 1.04 0.44 27.10
CA VAL A 657 1.92 1.56 26.77
C VAL A 657 1.16 2.50 25.84
N ASP A 658 1.15 3.80 26.16
CA ASP A 658 0.42 4.80 25.37
C ASP A 658 1.17 5.23 24.10
N SER A 659 2.49 5.17 24.14
CA SER A 659 3.34 5.57 23.00
C SER A 659 4.65 4.79 23.01
N ILE A 660 5.17 4.48 21.84
CA ILE A 660 6.54 3.99 21.68
C ILE A 660 7.31 5.05 20.91
N PHE A 661 8.43 5.48 21.47
CA PHE A 661 9.37 6.37 20.79
C PHE A 661 10.70 5.70 20.59
N THR A 662 11.26 5.85 19.39
CA THR A 662 12.56 5.25 19.06
C THR A 662 13.52 6.30 18.51
N ARG A 663 14.70 6.37 19.11
CA ARG A 663 15.88 7.02 18.56
C ARG A 663 16.93 5.93 18.31
N VAL A 664 17.12 5.54 17.06
CA VAL A 664 18.09 4.52 16.62
C VAL A 664 18.98 5.13 15.56
N GLY A 665 20.27 4.87 15.61
CA GLY A 665 21.35 5.50 14.85
C GLY A 665 20.97 6.10 13.49
N ALA A 666 21.44 7.31 13.19
CA ALA A 666 21.04 8.07 12.04
C ALA A 666 21.48 7.41 10.72
N SER A 667 20.57 7.31 9.76
CA SER A 667 20.92 7.33 8.35
C SER A 667 21.13 8.80 7.95
N ASP A 668 22.22 9.13 7.26
CA ASP A 668 22.47 10.45 6.72
C ASP A 668 21.28 10.89 5.85
N ASP A 669 20.54 11.89 6.30
CA ASP A 669 19.53 12.55 5.47
C ASP A 669 20.19 13.72 4.72
N LEU A 670 20.98 13.34 3.70
CA LEU A 670 21.67 14.30 2.83
C LEU A 670 20.70 15.25 2.11
N ALA A 671 19.43 14.86 1.97
CA ALA A 671 18.43 15.65 1.28
C ALA A 671 17.95 16.88 2.08
N SER A 672 17.96 16.80 3.41
CA SER A 672 17.51 17.90 4.28
C SER A 672 18.58 18.97 4.55
N GLY A 673 19.84 18.73 4.19
CA GLY A 673 20.96 19.63 4.46
C GLY A 673 21.27 19.85 5.95
N GLN A 674 20.68 19.07 6.85
CA GLN A 674 20.92 19.13 8.28
C GLN A 674 22.07 18.19 8.68
N SER A 675 22.86 18.58 9.68
CA SER A 675 23.86 17.67 10.22
C SER A 675 23.18 16.51 10.95
N THR A 676 23.80 15.32 10.92
CA THR A 676 23.32 14.13 11.65
C THR A 676 23.06 14.40 13.13
N PHE A 677 23.88 15.25 13.75
CA PHE A 677 23.69 15.67 15.13
C PHE A 677 22.43 16.52 15.33
N MET A 678 22.13 17.45 14.39
CA MET A 678 20.90 18.26 14.48
C MET A 678 19.64 17.42 14.32
N VAL A 679 19.65 16.44 13.39
CA VAL A 679 18.54 15.48 13.23
C VAL A 679 18.35 14.68 14.53
N GLU A 680 19.44 14.19 15.12
CA GLU A 680 19.41 13.49 16.40
C GLU A 680 18.79 14.34 17.51
N MET A 681 19.21 15.58 17.66
CA MET A 681 18.68 16.49 18.69
C MET A 681 17.21 16.83 18.49
N ASN A 682 16.78 16.98 17.24
CA ASN A 682 15.35 17.18 16.92
C ASN A 682 14.51 15.95 17.30
N GLU A 683 15.00 14.74 17.03
CA GLU A 683 14.32 13.49 17.43
C GLU A 683 14.22 13.40 18.97
N VAL A 684 15.32 13.63 19.67
CA VAL A 684 15.34 13.61 21.15
C VAL A 684 14.41 14.68 21.73
N ALA A 685 14.42 15.90 21.17
CA ALA A 685 13.54 16.99 21.61
C ALA A 685 12.06 16.63 21.43
N ASN A 686 11.71 16.01 20.30
CA ASN A 686 10.35 15.53 20.06
C ASN A 686 9.93 14.46 21.09
N ILE A 687 10.82 13.49 21.39
CA ILE A 687 10.58 12.46 22.40
C ILE A 687 10.35 13.09 23.78
N VAL A 688 11.24 13.98 24.21
CA VAL A 688 11.17 14.64 25.53
C VAL A 688 9.88 15.47 25.68
N LYS A 689 9.40 16.06 24.57
CA LYS A 689 8.18 16.89 24.55
C LYS A 689 6.90 16.05 24.62
N LYS A 690 6.84 14.92 23.87
CA LYS A 690 5.63 14.12 23.68
C LYS A 690 5.50 12.91 24.61
N ALA A 691 6.60 12.42 25.16
CA ALA A 691 6.59 11.23 26.01
C ALA A 691 5.86 11.47 27.34
N THR A 692 5.16 10.43 27.81
CA THR A 692 4.48 10.40 29.11
C THR A 692 5.13 9.34 30.02
N LYS A 693 4.73 9.29 31.27
CA LYS A 693 5.16 8.23 32.21
C LYS A 693 4.79 6.80 31.78
N ASN A 694 3.79 6.66 30.89
CA ASN A 694 3.34 5.37 30.38
C ASN A 694 4.00 4.98 29.06
N SER A 695 4.83 5.86 28.51
CA SER A 695 5.53 5.61 27.23
C SER A 695 6.69 4.61 27.39
N LEU A 696 7.06 3.95 26.29
CA LEU A 696 8.26 3.14 26.15
C LEU A 696 9.26 3.86 25.24
N LEU A 697 10.45 4.15 25.78
CA LEU A 697 11.49 4.85 25.06
C LEU A 697 12.63 3.91 24.66
N ILE A 698 13.02 3.93 23.39
CA ILE A 698 14.16 3.21 22.82
C ILE A 698 15.19 4.25 22.39
N LEU A 699 16.23 4.43 23.21
CA LEU A 699 17.22 5.48 23.05
C LEU A 699 18.60 4.84 22.77
N ASP A 700 19.03 4.89 21.52
CA ASP A 700 20.24 4.22 21.06
C ASP A 700 21.32 5.26 20.71
N GLU A 701 22.43 5.24 21.46
CA GLU A 701 23.63 6.04 21.23
C GLU A 701 23.42 7.56 21.13
N ILE A 702 22.73 8.16 22.10
CA ILE A 702 22.54 9.60 22.19
C ILE A 702 23.89 10.31 22.41
N GLY A 703 24.14 11.41 21.69
CA GLY A 703 25.31 12.27 21.81
C GLY A 703 26.52 11.83 21.01
N ARG A 704 26.36 10.87 20.08
CA ARG A 704 27.47 10.36 19.25
C ARG A 704 27.96 11.36 18.18
N GLY A 705 27.10 12.27 17.73
CA GLY A 705 27.36 13.19 16.61
C GLY A 705 28.19 14.44 16.95
N THR A 706 28.73 14.57 18.18
CA THR A 706 29.46 15.75 18.67
C THR A 706 30.71 15.36 19.46
N SER A 707 31.37 16.34 20.12
CA SER A 707 32.54 16.06 20.97
C SER A 707 32.15 15.12 22.13
N THR A 708 33.11 14.29 22.58
CA THR A 708 32.88 13.26 23.61
C THR A 708 32.24 13.85 24.88
N TYR A 709 32.75 14.97 25.38
CA TYR A 709 32.23 15.57 26.61
C TYR A 709 30.88 16.22 26.45
N ASP A 710 30.60 16.89 25.32
CA ASP A 710 29.30 17.49 25.03
C ASP A 710 28.25 16.38 24.85
N GLY A 711 28.58 15.34 24.05
CA GLY A 711 27.73 14.20 23.81
C GLY A 711 27.37 13.46 25.10
N MET A 712 28.36 13.17 25.96
CA MET A 712 28.15 12.54 27.25
C MET A 712 27.29 13.42 28.19
N SER A 713 27.51 14.75 28.20
CA SER A 713 26.74 15.67 29.01
C SER A 713 25.26 15.70 28.61
N ILE A 714 24.99 15.72 27.31
CA ILE A 714 23.62 15.65 26.78
C ILE A 714 22.97 14.30 27.10
N ALA A 715 23.69 13.18 26.85
CA ALA A 715 23.19 11.84 27.11
C ALA A 715 22.84 11.67 28.62
N ARG A 716 23.69 12.17 29.49
CA ARG A 716 23.44 12.17 30.95
C ARG A 716 22.23 13.01 31.32
N ALA A 717 22.09 14.20 30.80
CA ALA A 717 20.96 15.09 31.08
C ALA A 717 19.63 14.49 30.63
N VAL A 718 19.60 13.86 29.44
CA VAL A 718 18.42 13.13 28.93
C VAL A 718 18.10 11.94 29.83
N LEU A 719 19.11 11.17 30.25
CA LEU A 719 18.94 10.03 31.15
C LEU A 719 18.34 10.49 32.50
N GLU A 720 18.88 11.55 33.11
CA GLU A 720 18.37 12.12 34.35
C GLU A 720 16.92 12.59 34.19
N PHE A 721 16.58 13.23 33.07
CA PHE A 721 15.23 13.68 32.80
C PHE A 721 14.24 12.50 32.67
N VAL A 722 14.61 11.46 31.92
CA VAL A 722 13.76 10.27 31.71
C VAL A 722 13.58 9.49 33.00
N ALA A 723 14.64 9.38 33.81
CA ALA A 723 14.62 8.62 35.06
C ALA A 723 13.85 9.34 36.21
N ASP A 724 13.77 10.65 36.21
CA ASP A 724 13.13 11.43 37.27
C ASP A 724 11.59 11.32 37.22
N LYS A 725 10.99 10.65 38.22
CA LYS A 725 9.53 10.53 38.37
C LYS A 725 8.77 11.87 38.43
N LYS A 726 9.44 12.95 38.79
CA LYS A 726 8.80 14.29 38.84
C LYS A 726 8.83 15.00 37.52
N LYS A 727 9.71 14.58 36.60
CA LYS A 727 9.82 15.16 35.26
C LYS A 727 9.12 14.30 34.23
N LEU A 728 9.59 13.10 33.96
CA LEU A 728 8.99 12.15 32.99
C LEU A 728 8.65 10.82 33.65
N GLY A 729 9.63 10.10 34.18
CA GLY A 729 9.42 8.79 34.82
C GLY A 729 8.99 7.68 33.87
N ALA A 730 9.36 7.72 32.59
CA ALA A 730 9.00 6.76 31.57
C ALA A 730 9.90 5.51 31.61
N LYS A 731 9.37 4.38 31.08
CA LYS A 731 10.16 3.17 30.84
C LYS A 731 11.10 3.39 29.65
N ALA A 732 12.41 3.10 29.85
CA ALA A 732 13.38 3.31 28.79
C ALA A 732 14.42 2.19 28.69
N LEU A 733 14.77 1.83 27.46
CA LEU A 733 15.98 1.10 27.11
C LEU A 733 16.98 2.11 26.54
N PHE A 734 18.09 2.30 27.23
CA PHE A 734 19.09 3.33 26.93
C PHE A 734 20.43 2.66 26.58
N ALA A 735 20.71 2.48 25.30
CA ALA A 735 22.00 1.96 24.87
C ALA A 735 23.03 3.07 24.74
N THR A 736 24.21 2.85 25.26
CA THR A 736 25.28 3.83 25.21
C THR A 736 26.67 3.16 25.11
N HIS A 737 27.60 3.89 24.57
CA HIS A 737 29.02 3.54 24.60
C HIS A 737 29.80 4.36 25.64
N TYR A 738 29.11 5.29 26.33
CA TYR A 738 29.68 6.03 27.46
C TYR A 738 29.60 5.17 28.73
N HIS A 739 30.73 4.52 29.11
CA HIS A 739 30.81 3.67 30.29
C HIS A 739 30.62 4.46 31.58
N GLU A 740 30.95 5.75 31.55
CA GLU A 740 30.78 6.68 32.68
C GLU A 740 29.31 6.79 33.12
N LEU A 741 28.35 6.55 32.23
CA LEU A 741 26.94 6.60 32.57
C LEU A 741 26.49 5.41 33.43
N THR A 742 27.26 4.35 33.55
CA THR A 742 26.94 3.20 34.42
C THR A 742 26.89 3.60 35.92
N VAL A 743 27.60 4.64 36.31
CA VAL A 743 27.56 5.19 37.67
C VAL A 743 26.15 5.68 38.05
N MET A 744 25.30 5.98 37.05
CA MET A 744 23.95 6.51 37.27
C MET A 744 23.04 5.51 38.00
N GLU A 745 23.29 4.20 37.96
CA GLU A 745 22.58 3.19 38.76
C GLU A 745 22.69 3.48 40.28
N ASN A 746 23.82 3.99 40.72
CA ASN A 746 24.02 4.34 42.16
C ASN A 746 23.50 5.73 42.51
N LEU A 747 23.26 6.59 41.53
CA LEU A 747 22.87 8.00 41.75
C LEU A 747 21.37 8.25 41.54
N LEU A 748 20.72 7.44 40.74
CA LEU A 748 19.31 7.60 40.38
C LEU A 748 18.47 6.38 40.76
N ASP A 749 17.34 6.61 41.38
CA ASP A 749 16.36 5.56 41.65
C ASP A 749 15.70 5.06 40.35
N GLY A 750 15.53 3.75 40.23
CA GLY A 750 14.91 3.08 39.08
C GLY A 750 15.81 2.96 37.85
N VAL A 751 17.11 3.20 37.97
CA VAL A 751 18.08 2.95 36.92
C VAL A 751 18.83 1.64 37.19
N LYS A 752 18.97 0.78 36.18
CA LYS A 752 19.70 -0.47 36.23
C LYS A 752 20.66 -0.63 35.06
N ASN A 753 21.85 -1.17 35.34
CA ASN A 753 22.85 -1.46 34.33
C ASN A 753 22.70 -2.88 33.81
N TYR A 754 22.88 -3.00 32.50
CA TYR A 754 22.94 -4.26 31.75
C TYR A 754 24.11 -4.21 30.78
N ASN A 755 24.67 -5.37 30.47
CA ASN A 755 25.68 -5.48 29.42
C ASN A 755 25.46 -6.72 28.57
N ILE A 756 26.15 -6.80 27.43
CA ILE A 756 26.14 -7.97 26.59
C ILE A 756 27.23 -8.92 27.03
N ALA A 757 26.83 -10.18 27.33
CA ALA A 757 27.76 -11.23 27.74
C ALA A 757 28.78 -11.51 26.62
N VAL A 758 30.06 -11.53 27.02
CA VAL A 758 31.21 -11.77 26.15
C VAL A 758 32.02 -12.91 26.69
N LYS A 759 32.44 -13.84 25.83
CA LYS A 759 33.34 -14.94 26.19
C LYS A 759 34.73 -14.66 25.57
N LYS A 760 35.71 -14.45 26.40
CA LYS A 760 37.12 -14.31 25.99
C LYS A 760 37.82 -15.69 25.96
N ARG A 761 38.49 -16.02 24.89
CA ARG A 761 39.39 -17.18 24.77
C ARG A 761 40.75 -16.67 24.24
N GLY A 762 41.68 -16.37 25.17
CA GLY A 762 42.94 -15.73 24.81
C GLY A 762 42.65 -14.33 24.17
N ASP A 763 43.16 -14.10 22.98
CA ASP A 763 42.96 -12.87 22.20
C ASP A 763 41.69 -12.88 21.36
N ASP A 764 40.89 -13.95 21.36
CA ASP A 764 39.67 -14.06 20.60
C ASP A 764 38.43 -13.81 21.49
N ILE A 765 37.50 -13.04 20.95
CA ILE A 765 36.26 -12.66 21.62
C ILE A 765 35.06 -13.18 20.85
N THR A 766 34.16 -13.82 21.59
CA THR A 766 32.85 -14.26 21.07
C THR A 766 31.74 -13.53 21.80
N PHE A 767 30.93 -12.79 21.08
CA PHE A 767 29.72 -12.15 21.62
C PHE A 767 28.62 -13.20 21.78
N LEU A 768 28.17 -13.41 23.02
CA LEU A 768 27.12 -14.39 23.29
C LEU A 768 25.70 -13.88 22.96
N ARG A 769 25.57 -12.59 22.62
CA ARG A 769 24.29 -11.92 22.31
C ARG A 769 23.25 -12.03 23.41
N ARG A 770 23.71 -12.27 24.68
CA ARG A 770 22.87 -12.38 25.85
C ARG A 770 23.07 -11.16 26.73
N ILE A 771 21.94 -10.53 27.10
CA ILE A 771 21.92 -9.38 28.03
C ILE A 771 21.97 -9.91 29.46
N ILE A 772 22.89 -9.41 30.26
CA ILE A 772 23.05 -9.78 31.64
C ILE A 772 23.09 -8.52 32.53
N PRO A 773 22.65 -8.59 33.81
CA PRO A 773 22.77 -7.49 34.75
C PRO A 773 24.23 -7.07 35.02
N GLY A 774 24.43 -5.77 35.25
CA GLY A 774 25.73 -5.16 35.55
C GLY A 774 26.29 -4.33 34.41
N GLY A 775 27.25 -3.44 34.72
CA GLY A 775 27.98 -2.64 33.73
C GLY A 775 29.07 -3.46 33.02
N ALA A 776 29.47 -3.07 31.80
CA ALA A 776 30.67 -3.60 31.16
C ALA A 776 31.89 -2.76 31.61
N ASP A 777 32.93 -3.40 32.07
CA ASP A 777 34.15 -2.72 32.51
C ASP A 777 35.14 -2.45 31.38
N ASP A 778 35.03 -3.18 30.25
CA ASP A 778 35.95 -3.09 29.12
C ASP A 778 35.29 -2.54 27.85
N SER A 779 36.01 -1.71 27.10
CA SER A 779 35.65 -1.38 25.72
C SER A 779 36.18 -2.45 24.75
N TYR A 780 35.38 -2.88 23.78
CA TYR A 780 35.74 -3.93 22.83
C TYR A 780 35.95 -3.42 21.40
N GLY A 781 36.17 -2.11 21.21
CA GLY A 781 36.30 -1.49 19.89
C GLY A 781 37.47 -2.04 19.07
N ILE A 782 38.61 -2.29 19.71
CA ILE A 782 39.83 -2.80 19.04
C ILE A 782 39.60 -4.28 18.60
N GLU A 783 38.93 -5.06 19.44
CA GLU A 783 38.59 -6.45 19.14
C GLU A 783 37.59 -6.57 18.00
N VAL A 784 36.60 -5.66 17.94
CA VAL A 784 35.68 -5.56 16.81
C VAL A 784 36.43 -5.20 15.52
N ALA A 785 37.40 -4.28 15.61
CA ALA A 785 38.24 -3.92 14.46
C ALA A 785 39.06 -5.13 13.94
N LYS A 786 39.55 -5.98 14.85
CA LYS A 786 40.20 -7.25 14.48
C LYS A 786 39.24 -8.19 13.77
N LEU A 787 38.03 -8.38 14.30
CA LEU A 787 36.99 -9.20 13.67
C LEU A 787 36.55 -8.69 12.29
N ALA A 788 36.60 -7.37 12.08
CA ALA A 788 36.32 -6.74 10.79
C ALA A 788 37.46 -6.88 9.76
N GLY A 789 38.59 -7.50 10.16
CA GLY A 789 39.71 -7.78 9.25
C GLY A 789 40.75 -6.67 9.17
N LEU A 790 40.81 -5.73 10.14
CA LEU A 790 41.91 -4.76 10.17
C LEU A 790 43.22 -5.51 10.38
N PRO A 791 44.34 -5.10 9.70
CA PRO A 791 45.66 -5.70 9.83
C PRO A 791 46.19 -5.72 11.27
N ASP A 792 46.83 -6.83 11.67
CA ASP A 792 47.28 -7.06 13.03
C ASP A 792 48.23 -5.98 13.57
N TRP A 793 49.02 -5.35 12.72
CA TRP A 793 49.90 -4.25 13.12
C TRP A 793 49.13 -2.99 13.55
N ILE A 794 47.97 -2.68 12.91
CA ILE A 794 47.08 -1.59 13.32
C ILE A 794 46.48 -1.93 14.69
N ILE A 795 45.99 -3.17 14.85
CA ILE A 795 45.40 -3.66 16.11
C ILE A 795 46.40 -3.59 17.25
N LYS A 796 47.65 -4.04 17.03
CA LYS A 796 48.70 -3.98 18.03
C LYS A 796 48.97 -2.56 18.47
N ARG A 797 49.16 -1.64 17.48
CA ARG A 797 49.40 -0.21 17.76
C ARG A 797 48.20 0.44 18.49
N ALA A 798 46.96 0.13 18.10
CA ALA A 798 45.78 0.64 18.77
C ALA A 798 45.72 0.19 20.26
N LYS A 799 46.10 -1.05 20.57
CA LYS A 799 46.18 -1.54 21.95
C LYS A 799 47.27 -0.81 22.75
N GLU A 800 48.38 -0.47 22.14
CA GLU A 800 49.44 0.35 22.78
C GLU A 800 48.96 1.75 23.08
N ILE A 801 48.35 2.44 22.10
CA ILE A 801 47.77 3.79 22.26
C ILE A 801 46.70 3.79 23.36
N LEU A 802 45.82 2.79 23.38
CA LEU A 802 44.80 2.68 24.42
C LEU A 802 45.41 2.60 25.81
N LYS A 803 46.48 1.82 25.98
CA LYS A 803 47.23 1.74 27.27
C LYS A 803 47.85 3.09 27.64
N GLU A 804 48.41 3.82 26.69
CA GLU A 804 48.94 5.15 26.94
C GLU A 804 47.87 6.13 27.44
N LEU A 805 46.69 6.17 26.76
CA LEU A 805 45.55 7.01 27.08
C LEU A 805 44.93 6.67 28.47
N THR A 806 44.84 5.38 28.79
CA THR A 806 44.22 4.94 30.07
C THR A 806 45.19 5.03 31.26
N SER A 807 46.50 5.07 31.08
CA SER A 807 47.48 5.18 32.15
C SER A 807 47.65 6.57 32.76
N GLY A 808 46.89 7.57 32.35
CA GLY A 808 46.88 8.92 32.96
C GLY A 808 48.18 9.72 32.86
N LYS A 809 49.09 9.35 31.99
CA LYS A 809 50.30 10.15 31.67
C LYS A 809 50.07 10.97 30.39
N THR A 810 49.23 11.99 30.50
CA THR A 810 49.06 12.93 29.39
C THR A 810 48.93 14.34 29.93
N ASP A 811 50.01 15.11 29.82
CA ASP A 811 49.94 16.56 29.61
C ASP A 811 49.40 16.75 28.18
N ASP A 812 48.26 17.39 28.06
CA ASP A 812 47.38 17.39 26.86
C ASP A 812 47.94 18.12 25.61
N LYS A 813 49.20 18.47 25.54
CA LYS A 813 49.77 19.19 24.41
C LYS A 813 51.04 18.63 23.75
N GLU A 814 51.72 17.65 24.38
CA GLU A 814 52.99 17.13 23.82
C GLU A 814 52.87 15.76 23.11
N THR A 815 51.75 15.01 23.30
CA THR A 815 51.67 13.63 22.84
C THR A 815 51.39 13.50 21.34
N PHE A 816 50.80 14.52 20.72
CA PHE A 816 50.53 14.50 19.27
C PHE A 816 51.66 15.03 18.42
N ALA A 817 52.62 15.74 18.99
CA ALA A 817 53.76 16.35 18.27
C ALA A 817 54.94 15.39 18.03
N ASN A 818 54.98 14.21 18.68
CA ASN A 818 56.13 13.29 18.62
C ASN A 818 55.82 11.98 17.85
N ILE A 819 54.87 11.95 16.97
CA ILE A 819 54.76 10.85 16.01
C ILE A 819 55.61 11.14 14.78
N SER A 820 56.92 11.08 14.96
CA SER A 820 57.84 10.85 13.85
C SER A 820 57.78 9.36 13.50
N PRO A 821 57.71 9.00 12.20
CA PRO A 821 57.75 7.58 11.85
C PRO A 821 59.15 7.07 12.22
N ARG A 822 59.25 6.17 13.19
CA ARG A 822 60.43 5.38 13.42
C ARG A 822 60.66 4.51 12.20
N ASN A 823 61.65 4.84 11.40
CA ASN A 823 62.25 3.94 10.44
C ASN A 823 62.85 2.76 11.18
N ASN A 824 62.17 1.69 11.30
CA ASN A 824 62.75 0.39 11.60
C ASN A 824 62.99 -0.28 10.23
N GLU A 825 64.20 -0.15 9.75
CA GLU A 825 64.79 -0.88 8.62
C GLU A 825 65.21 -2.33 9.03
N ASP A 826 64.47 -3.01 9.84
CA ASP A 826 64.74 -4.42 10.11
C ASP A 826 63.46 -5.12 10.50
N ASP A 827 62.69 -5.55 9.53
CA ASP A 827 61.82 -6.73 9.46
C ASP A 827 60.83 -6.63 8.24
N MET A 828 61.39 -6.39 7.04
CA MET A 828 60.69 -6.74 5.82
C MET A 828 61.02 -8.17 5.39
N GLN A 829 60.50 -9.13 6.09
CA GLN A 829 60.31 -10.46 5.56
C GLN A 829 58.95 -10.48 4.84
N LEU A 830 58.98 -10.03 3.58
CA LEU A 830 57.86 -10.15 2.65
C LEU A 830 57.55 -11.63 2.50
N ASN A 831 56.39 -12.06 3.01
CA ASN A 831 55.84 -13.39 2.74
C ASN A 831 55.59 -13.52 1.21
N LEU A 832 56.29 -14.46 0.57
CA LEU A 832 56.16 -14.75 -0.86
C LEU A 832 54.73 -15.05 -1.31
N LEU A 833 53.85 -15.34 -0.38
CA LEU A 833 52.44 -15.62 -0.65
C LEU A 833 51.60 -14.37 -0.95
N ASP A 834 51.98 -13.19 -0.40
CA ASP A 834 51.23 -11.95 -0.62
C ASP A 834 51.54 -11.35 -2.02
N THR A 835 52.72 -11.62 -2.60
CA THR A 835 53.08 -11.16 -3.94
C THR A 835 52.29 -11.88 -5.06
N ALA A 836 51.96 -13.15 -4.90
CA ALA A 836 51.20 -13.89 -5.90
C ALA A 836 49.72 -13.45 -5.92
N SER A 837 49.14 -13.20 -4.74
CA SER A 837 47.74 -12.71 -4.61
C SER A 837 47.57 -11.30 -5.21
N ASN A 838 48.52 -10.43 -5.04
CA ASN A 838 48.48 -9.07 -5.61
C ASN A 838 48.65 -9.07 -7.15
N ALA A 839 49.49 -9.93 -7.69
CA ALA A 839 49.70 -10.06 -9.14
C ALA A 839 48.42 -10.58 -9.86
N VAL A 840 47.71 -11.52 -9.26
CA VAL A 840 46.44 -12.04 -9.81
C VAL A 840 45.35 -10.95 -9.76
N THR A 841 45.28 -10.21 -8.67
CA THR A 841 44.31 -9.12 -8.49
C THR A 841 44.55 -7.95 -9.47
N ASP A 842 45.80 -7.57 -9.69
CA ASP A 842 46.16 -6.49 -10.60
C ASP A 842 45.91 -6.90 -12.06
N LYS A 843 46.17 -8.15 -12.41
CA LYS A 843 45.88 -8.67 -13.74
C LYS A 843 44.37 -8.74 -14.02
N LEU A 844 43.58 -9.14 -13.04
CA LEU A 844 42.09 -9.13 -13.10
C LEU A 844 41.54 -7.71 -13.27
N LYS A 845 42.09 -6.71 -12.60
CA LYS A 845 41.67 -5.31 -12.70
C LYS A 845 42.01 -4.68 -14.07
N SER A 846 43.03 -5.17 -14.75
CA SER A 846 43.48 -4.66 -16.05
C SER A 846 42.67 -5.20 -17.25
N VAL A 847 41.79 -6.15 -17.03
CA VAL A 847 41.04 -6.86 -18.09
C VAL A 847 39.62 -6.30 -18.23
N ASP A 848 39.26 -5.89 -19.42
CA ASP A 848 37.87 -5.52 -19.75
C ASP A 848 37.09 -6.76 -20.21
N VAL A 849 36.27 -7.29 -19.32
CA VAL A 849 35.51 -8.53 -19.53
C VAL A 849 34.56 -8.45 -20.73
N ASN A 850 34.11 -7.24 -21.10
CA ASN A 850 33.16 -7.05 -22.21
C ASN A 850 33.81 -7.17 -23.61
N THR A 851 35.12 -7.17 -23.69
CA THR A 851 35.86 -7.24 -24.95
C THR A 851 36.47 -8.62 -25.23
N LEU A 852 36.33 -9.58 -24.27
CA LEU A 852 36.91 -10.93 -24.38
C LEU A 852 35.98 -11.89 -25.13
N THR A 853 36.59 -12.64 -26.08
CA THR A 853 35.90 -13.79 -26.62
C THR A 853 35.90 -14.97 -25.63
N PRO A 854 34.99 -15.96 -25.75
CA PRO A 854 34.95 -17.15 -24.88
C PRO A 854 36.27 -17.93 -24.77
N ILE A 855 37.04 -17.97 -25.84
CA ILE A 855 38.34 -18.66 -25.87
C ILE A 855 39.39 -17.86 -25.10
N GLU A 856 39.44 -16.55 -25.27
CA GLU A 856 40.35 -15.64 -24.52
C GLU A 856 40.02 -15.64 -23.04
N ALA A 857 38.73 -15.64 -22.64
CA ALA A 857 38.30 -15.75 -21.24
C ALA A 857 38.77 -17.07 -20.60
N MET A 858 38.66 -18.20 -21.32
CA MET A 858 39.19 -19.52 -20.85
C MET A 858 40.70 -19.49 -20.71
N ASN A 859 41.44 -18.92 -21.66
CA ASN A 859 42.89 -18.82 -21.57
C ASN A 859 43.31 -17.95 -20.41
N LEU A 860 42.66 -16.83 -20.20
CA LEU A 860 42.93 -15.92 -19.07
C LEU A 860 42.64 -16.60 -17.73
N LEU A 861 41.57 -17.37 -17.60
CA LEU A 861 41.28 -18.15 -16.38
C LEU A 861 42.35 -19.19 -16.13
N TYR A 862 42.88 -19.85 -17.18
CA TYR A 862 43.97 -20.80 -17.05
C TYR A 862 45.29 -20.14 -16.62
N GLU A 863 45.57 -18.96 -17.17
CA GLU A 863 46.71 -18.12 -16.78
C GLU A 863 46.63 -17.67 -15.33
N LEU A 864 45.49 -17.15 -14.88
CA LEU A 864 45.23 -16.74 -13.52
C LEU A 864 45.35 -17.92 -12.52
N LYS A 865 44.83 -19.11 -12.91
CA LYS A 865 44.97 -20.31 -12.11
C LYS A 865 46.42 -20.77 -11.92
N ASN A 866 47.27 -20.57 -12.92
CA ASN A 866 48.67 -20.91 -12.85
C ASN A 866 49.53 -19.86 -12.10
N MET A 867 48.96 -18.67 -11.78
CA MET A 867 49.58 -17.59 -11.00
C MET A 867 49.28 -17.71 -9.51
N ILE A 868 48.31 -18.55 -9.13
CA ILE A 868 47.95 -18.91 -7.75
C ILE A 868 48.77 -20.12 -7.34
#